data_e5030dabf9633b2136faedbe7f1f6844
#
_entry.id   e5030dabf9633b2136faedbe7f1f6844
#
_cell.length_a   1.000
_cell.length_b   1.000
_cell.length_c   1.000
_cell.angle_alpha   90.00
_cell.angle_beta   90.00
_cell.angle_gamma   90.00
#
_symmetry.space_group_name_H-M   'P 1'
#
loop_
_entity.id
_entity.type
_entity.pdbx_description
1 polymer ?
#
loop_
_entity_poly.entity_id
_entity_poly.type
_entity_poly.pdbx_seq_one_letter_code
_entity_poly.pdbx_strand_id
1 'polypeptide(L)'
;MDPSFWHKIAELKLNRMHLSEKEIECESEFHMSRNDGVDVPMFVNGANVFADEDDASGGVYGGNNDKNDGIIGCWRARGDAMNFNVKERLFEMKPNEEAKRIGQDLLDAMKTMDADVVVNRLNTFRVFMHADLKKWKFFYWFFFPSVMFAPYEFVEKRSGDEEETLCGNENAKSRAECMKSWLDKPQSDFAWCVETIRKENNTYVSSNHALSKFMELCKDVTSIEGGTDRTLEICFVDTATGDAPSISLLNVLTFLDVRFQRTKPIDVACIRANNKGIFEFKTCLFLKQVQPIKNEVLKNIDTIGFKCIGWERDDKNRLKPRKADLSSAMDPEKLAREAVDLNLKLMRWRQAPTLHVDAISKSKIVLVGAGTLGCSVARTLLGWGVRNITFIDDGRVSFSNPARQSLFTFEDCLDGGKPKARAAAERLKDIVPDINANYIEMRVPMPGHAVAEVERDEVLESIDALEKEIRNADAVFLLTDTRESRWLPTVLCAVHNIQCYNCALGFDTYLAMRHGVPTDALSNRKGCYFCNDVVAPIDSTRDRSLDQQCTVTRPGLAQIAGALAVELWVTASEEARRKDEKSNASSSIFGIHDDLADHEASEIPHQIRGSLRQFTQTIFQAPPFTNCVACSENVLREYRENGKAFLLSVFNSDKGDVLELASGIRDLLKGLREDDGEDDDDIDGDIFGACSEEEDF
;
A
#
# COMPACT_ATOMS: atom_id res chain seq x y z
N MET A 1 -23.59 0.05 -0.48
CA MET A 1 -22.17 0.22 -0.83
C MET A 1 -21.64 -1.10 -1.31
N ASP A 2 -21.25 -1.18 -2.57
CA ASP A 2 -20.69 -2.40 -3.18
C ASP A 2 -19.29 -2.75 -2.60
N PRO A 3 -18.89 -4.02 -2.47
CA PRO A 3 -17.56 -4.39 -2.05
C PRO A 3 -16.44 -3.76 -2.87
N SER A 4 -16.62 -3.55 -4.18
CA SER A 4 -15.64 -2.91 -5.06
C SER A 4 -15.34 -1.45 -4.67
N PHE A 5 -16.32 -0.73 -4.13
CA PHE A 5 -16.11 0.62 -3.58
C PHE A 5 -15.05 0.60 -2.46
N TRP A 6 -15.16 -0.33 -1.52
CA TRP A 6 -14.21 -0.45 -0.41
C TRP A 6 -12.82 -0.86 -0.87
N HIS A 7 -12.74 -1.75 -1.88
CA HIS A 7 -11.46 -2.09 -2.50
C HIS A 7 -10.81 -0.87 -3.16
N LYS A 8 -11.59 -0.06 -3.89
CA LYS A 8 -11.06 1.16 -4.51
C LYS A 8 -10.63 2.20 -3.48
N ILE A 9 -11.38 2.40 -2.41
CA ILE A 9 -10.99 3.26 -1.29
C ILE A 9 -9.69 2.78 -0.63
N ALA A 10 -9.53 1.47 -0.41
CA ALA A 10 -8.30 0.91 0.12
C ALA A 10 -7.10 1.17 -0.82
N GLU A 11 -7.27 0.94 -2.12
CA GLU A 11 -6.26 1.20 -3.14
C GLU A 11 -5.83 2.67 -3.15
N LEU A 12 -6.78 3.60 -3.19
CA LEU A 12 -6.51 5.04 -3.16
C LEU A 12 -5.79 5.44 -1.88
N LYS A 13 -6.23 4.94 -0.73
CA LYS A 13 -5.61 5.21 0.56
C LYS A 13 -4.16 4.71 0.61
N LEU A 14 -3.89 3.52 0.09
CA LEU A 14 -2.56 2.91 0.09
C LEU A 14 -1.59 3.56 -0.89
N ASN A 15 -2.07 4.06 -2.02
CA ASN A 15 -1.21 4.43 -3.13
C ASN A 15 -1.17 5.95 -3.43
N ARG A 16 -2.23 6.70 -3.08
CA ARG A 16 -2.33 8.14 -3.41
C ARG A 16 -2.57 9.02 -2.19
N MET A 17 -3.57 8.73 -1.38
CA MET A 17 -4.00 9.62 -0.31
C MET A 17 -3.13 9.52 0.95
N HIS A 18 -2.60 8.35 1.23
CA HIS A 18 -1.79 8.05 2.42
C HIS A 18 -2.49 8.50 3.72
N LEU A 19 -2.01 9.57 4.36
CA LEU A 19 -2.60 10.16 5.55
C LEU A 19 -3.52 11.35 5.27
N SER A 20 -3.75 11.71 4.01
CA SER A 20 -4.68 12.78 3.65
C SER A 20 -6.11 12.41 4.04
N GLU A 21 -6.84 13.41 4.54
CA GLU A 21 -8.27 13.34 4.83
C GLU A 21 -9.07 14.20 3.83
N LYS A 22 -8.50 14.51 2.66
CA LYS A 22 -9.23 15.21 1.59
C LYS A 22 -10.46 14.41 1.17
N GLU A 23 -11.48 15.13 0.75
CA GLU A 23 -12.69 14.54 0.16
C GLU A 23 -12.35 13.86 -1.16
N ILE A 24 -13.00 12.74 -1.42
CA ILE A 24 -12.90 11.93 -2.64
C ILE A 24 -14.24 12.06 -3.34
N GLU A 25 -14.25 12.53 -4.57
CA GLU A 25 -15.46 12.55 -5.37
C GLU A 25 -15.88 11.12 -5.74
N CYS A 26 -17.18 10.86 -5.66
CA CYS A 26 -17.75 9.60 -6.06
C CYS A 26 -19.14 9.79 -6.67
N GLU A 27 -19.52 8.87 -7.54
CA GLU A 27 -20.85 8.84 -8.12
C GLU A 27 -21.57 7.55 -7.69
N SER A 28 -22.86 7.65 -7.51
CA SER A 28 -23.72 6.49 -7.34
C SER A 28 -24.55 6.28 -8.59
N GLU A 29 -24.85 5.03 -8.87
CA GLU A 29 -25.76 4.63 -9.93
C GLU A 29 -27.03 4.03 -9.31
N PHE A 30 -28.17 4.43 -9.86
CA PHE A 30 -29.46 3.81 -9.56
C PHE A 30 -29.80 2.92 -10.75
N HIS A 31 -29.78 1.61 -10.54
CA HIS A 31 -30.19 0.65 -11.54
C HIS A 31 -31.61 0.17 -11.24
N MET A 32 -32.52 0.31 -12.19
CA MET A 32 -33.78 -0.40 -12.15
C MET A 32 -33.53 -1.86 -12.49
N SER A 33 -33.35 -2.70 -11.47
CA SER A 33 -33.09 -4.14 -11.65
C SER A 33 -34.36 -4.92 -11.93
N ARG A 34 -34.26 -5.95 -12.77
CA ARG A 34 -35.32 -6.92 -13.10
C ARG A 34 -35.67 -7.87 -11.95
N ASN A 35 -35.00 -7.82 -10.78
CA ASN A 35 -35.17 -8.83 -9.75
C ASN A 35 -36.18 -8.44 -8.67
N ASP A 36 -37.23 -9.24 -8.65
CA ASP A 36 -38.21 -9.53 -7.58
C ASP A 36 -38.18 -8.67 -6.32
N GLY A 37 -39.01 -7.63 -6.27
CA GLY A 37 -39.56 -7.09 -5.03
C GLY A 37 -38.63 -6.38 -4.04
N VAL A 38 -37.42 -6.06 -4.45
CA VAL A 38 -36.42 -5.37 -3.62
C VAL A 38 -36.35 -3.89 -4.00
N ASP A 39 -36.22 -3.02 -3.01
CA ASP A 39 -35.95 -1.58 -3.15
C ASP A 39 -34.91 -1.31 -4.24
N VAL A 40 -35.12 -0.32 -5.09
CA VAL A 40 -34.15 0.10 -6.09
C VAL A 40 -32.89 0.56 -5.37
N PRO A 41 -31.82 -0.26 -5.28
CA PRO A 41 -30.70 0.10 -4.46
C PRO A 41 -29.85 1.13 -5.19
N MET A 42 -29.43 2.12 -4.45
CA MET A 42 -28.39 3.03 -4.87
C MET A 42 -27.05 2.30 -4.76
N PHE A 43 -26.36 2.10 -5.88
CA PHE A 43 -25.04 1.45 -5.91
C PHE A 43 -23.95 2.52 -5.99
N VAL A 44 -23.02 2.48 -5.05
CA VAL A 44 -21.72 3.15 -5.18
C VAL A 44 -20.70 2.05 -5.37
N ASN A 45 -20.11 1.97 -6.54
CA ASN A 45 -19.10 0.96 -6.89
C ASN A 45 -17.70 1.59 -7.02
N GLY A 46 -16.67 0.73 -7.16
CA GLY A 46 -15.30 1.19 -7.24
C GLY A 46 -14.93 1.94 -8.53
N ALA A 47 -15.67 1.74 -9.60
CA ALA A 47 -15.43 2.43 -10.88
C ALA A 47 -15.87 3.90 -10.83
N ASN A 48 -16.73 4.25 -9.88
CA ASN A 48 -17.32 5.57 -9.74
C ASN A 48 -16.68 6.36 -8.57
N VAL A 49 -15.39 6.14 -8.29
CA VAL A 49 -14.62 6.83 -7.25
C VAL A 49 -13.43 7.52 -7.91
N PHE A 50 -13.36 8.85 -7.79
CA PHE A 50 -12.39 9.70 -8.47
C PHE A 50 -11.49 10.40 -7.43
N ALA A 51 -10.17 10.24 -7.56
CA ALA A 51 -9.22 10.86 -6.63
C ALA A 51 -8.76 12.25 -7.07
N ASP A 52 -8.81 12.53 -8.38
CA ASP A 52 -8.40 13.79 -9.00
C ASP A 52 -9.35 14.16 -10.14
N GLU A 53 -9.41 15.45 -10.51
CA GLU A 53 -10.25 15.96 -11.62
C GLU A 53 -9.90 15.29 -12.97
N ASP A 54 -8.65 14.85 -13.16
CA ASP A 54 -8.21 14.15 -14.35
C ASP A 54 -8.80 12.73 -14.47
N ASP A 55 -9.06 12.06 -13.34
CA ASP A 55 -9.74 10.76 -13.32
C ASP A 55 -11.23 10.90 -13.74
N ALA A 56 -11.84 12.04 -13.45
CA ALA A 56 -13.22 12.34 -13.81
C ALA A 56 -13.41 12.68 -15.31
N SER A 57 -12.38 13.25 -15.95
CA SER A 57 -12.42 13.62 -17.38
C SER A 57 -12.18 12.45 -18.33
N GLY A 58 -11.57 11.35 -17.85
CA GLY A 58 -11.26 10.14 -18.62
C GLY A 58 -12.40 9.10 -18.65
N GLY A 59 -13.45 9.31 -17.88
CA GLY A 59 -14.55 8.37 -17.71
C GLY A 59 -15.61 8.38 -18.83
N VAL A 60 -15.22 8.32 -20.09
CA VAL A 60 -16.10 7.78 -21.13
C VAL A 60 -16.07 6.26 -20.97
N TYR A 61 -16.77 5.75 -19.97
CA TYR A 61 -17.02 4.32 -19.88
C TYR A 61 -18.05 3.93 -20.94
N GLY A 62 -17.51 3.50 -22.08
CA GLY A 62 -18.17 2.48 -22.86
C GLY A 62 -18.26 1.22 -21.98
N GLY A 63 -19.24 1.15 -21.08
CA GLY A 63 -19.73 -0.13 -20.64
C GLY A 63 -20.05 -0.89 -21.89
N ASN A 64 -19.54 -2.11 -22.05
CA ASN A 64 -19.98 -3.02 -23.07
C ASN A 64 -21.50 -3.05 -23.00
N ASN A 65 -22.13 -2.30 -23.88
CA ASN A 65 -23.53 -2.45 -24.19
C ASN A 65 -23.70 -3.80 -24.88
N ASP A 66 -23.66 -4.86 -24.09
CA ASP A 66 -24.34 -6.08 -24.44
C ASP A 66 -25.84 -5.73 -24.49
N LYS A 67 -26.30 -5.51 -25.71
CA LYS A 67 -27.65 -5.05 -26.05
C LYS A 67 -28.79 -5.97 -25.59
N ASN A 68 -28.55 -6.89 -24.66
CA ASN A 68 -29.52 -7.89 -24.22
C ASN A 68 -29.93 -7.86 -22.76
N ASP A 69 -29.31 -7.03 -21.90
CA ASP A 69 -29.75 -6.94 -20.51
C ASP A 69 -30.58 -5.67 -20.27
N GLY A 70 -31.84 -5.68 -20.67
CA GLY A 70 -32.95 -4.76 -20.41
C GLY A 70 -32.84 -3.77 -19.21
N ILE A 71 -31.73 -3.06 -19.09
CA ILE A 71 -31.52 -1.95 -18.15
C ILE A 71 -32.14 -0.70 -18.78
N ILE A 72 -33.25 -0.25 -18.22
CA ILE A 72 -34.05 0.87 -18.73
C ILE A 72 -33.67 2.17 -18.00
N GLY A 73 -32.44 2.55 -17.99
CA GLY A 73 -32.02 3.83 -17.42
C GLY A 73 -31.11 3.68 -16.22
N CYS A 74 -30.02 4.43 -16.23
CA CYS A 74 -29.08 4.58 -15.14
C CYS A 74 -29.07 6.07 -14.77
N TRP A 75 -29.45 6.39 -13.52
CA TRP A 75 -29.34 7.76 -13.02
C TRP A 75 -28.18 7.84 -12.05
N ARG A 76 -27.55 9.01 -12.01
CA ARG A 76 -26.39 9.23 -11.16
C ARG A 76 -26.67 10.27 -10.10
N ALA A 77 -26.18 10.03 -8.88
CA ALA A 77 -26.05 11.04 -7.86
C ALA A 77 -24.56 11.24 -7.56
N ARG A 78 -24.13 12.50 -7.43
CA ARG A 78 -22.76 12.84 -7.03
C ARG A 78 -22.65 12.77 -5.52
N GLY A 79 -21.45 12.44 -5.06
CA GLY A 79 -21.16 12.38 -3.63
C GLY A 79 -19.71 12.61 -3.32
N ASP A 80 -19.47 12.88 -2.05
CA ASP A 80 -18.13 13.03 -1.53
C ASP A 80 -17.92 12.04 -0.40
N ALA A 81 -16.79 11.37 -0.42
CA ALA A 81 -16.35 10.45 0.60
C ALA A 81 -15.17 11.05 1.38
N MET A 82 -15.32 11.21 2.68
CA MET A 82 -14.27 11.70 3.58
C MET A 82 -13.79 10.56 4.47
N ASN A 83 -12.46 10.29 4.43
CA ASN A 83 -11.87 9.27 5.27
C ASN A 83 -11.16 9.86 6.49
N PHE A 84 -11.64 9.55 7.67
CA PHE A 84 -10.97 9.87 8.93
C PHE A 84 -9.85 8.87 9.22
N ASN A 85 -8.66 9.36 9.52
CA ASN A 85 -7.52 8.52 9.92
C ASN A 85 -7.70 7.95 11.34
N VAL A 86 -8.45 8.63 12.18
CA VAL A 86 -8.71 8.25 13.57
C VAL A 86 -10.15 7.74 13.69
N LYS A 87 -10.30 6.49 14.09
CA LYS A 87 -11.60 5.82 14.22
C LYS A 87 -12.54 6.55 15.20
N GLU A 88 -12.00 6.99 16.31
CA GLU A 88 -12.72 7.70 17.37
C GLU A 88 -13.39 8.95 16.82
N ARG A 89 -12.75 9.74 15.95
CA ARG A 89 -13.32 10.91 15.30
C ARG A 89 -14.61 10.60 14.52
N LEU A 90 -14.64 9.44 13.83
CA LEU A 90 -15.84 9.00 13.12
C LEU A 90 -16.98 8.64 14.10
N PHE A 91 -16.64 8.00 15.23
CA PHE A 91 -17.63 7.56 16.22
C PHE A 91 -18.11 8.70 17.13
N GLU A 92 -17.30 9.71 17.35
CA GLU A 92 -17.62 10.92 18.12
C GLU A 92 -18.32 11.99 17.27
N MET A 93 -18.37 11.80 15.94
CA MET A 93 -19.09 12.69 15.05
C MET A 93 -20.57 12.79 15.50
N LYS A 94 -21.05 14.02 15.59
CA LYS A 94 -22.43 14.30 15.97
C LYS A 94 -23.31 14.44 14.71
N PRO A 95 -24.06 13.42 14.34
CA PRO A 95 -24.79 13.40 13.07
C PRO A 95 -25.74 14.58 12.90
N ASN A 96 -26.41 15.01 13.97
CA ASN A 96 -27.36 16.12 13.90
C ASN A 96 -26.68 17.48 13.68
N GLU A 97 -25.50 17.72 14.27
CA GLU A 97 -24.74 18.95 14.06
C GLU A 97 -24.20 18.98 12.62
N GLU A 98 -23.67 17.85 12.14
CA GLU A 98 -23.17 17.74 10.78
C GLU A 98 -24.29 17.86 9.74
N ALA A 99 -25.44 17.23 9.95
CA ALA A 99 -26.62 17.41 9.10
C ALA A 99 -27.07 18.88 9.04
N LYS A 100 -27.05 19.61 10.17
CA LYS A 100 -27.39 21.02 10.20
C LYS A 100 -26.38 21.86 9.38
N ARG A 101 -25.07 21.58 9.50
CA ARG A 101 -24.02 22.28 8.75
C ARG A 101 -24.20 22.06 7.24
N ILE A 102 -24.31 20.80 6.79
CA ILE A 102 -24.49 20.45 5.37
C ILE A 102 -25.82 20.99 4.84
N GLY A 103 -26.88 20.91 5.63
CA GLY A 103 -28.18 21.45 5.27
C GLY A 103 -28.18 22.97 5.10
N GLN A 104 -27.40 23.71 5.92
CA GLN A 104 -27.22 25.15 5.79
C GLN A 104 -26.47 25.48 4.48
N ASP A 105 -25.36 24.77 4.19
CA ASP A 105 -24.59 24.97 2.96
C ASP A 105 -25.48 24.73 1.70
N LEU A 106 -26.33 23.70 1.74
CA LEU A 106 -27.27 23.40 0.65
C LEU A 106 -28.34 24.48 0.53
N LEU A 107 -28.89 24.96 1.65
CA LEU A 107 -29.91 26.02 1.68
C LEU A 107 -29.34 27.35 1.14
N ASP A 108 -28.12 27.71 1.53
CA ASP A 108 -27.44 28.91 1.04
C ASP A 108 -27.17 28.81 -0.47
N ALA A 109 -26.80 27.64 -0.95
CA ALA A 109 -26.67 27.37 -2.38
C ALA A 109 -28.03 27.58 -3.11
N MET A 110 -29.15 27.05 -2.56
CA MET A 110 -30.48 27.23 -3.13
C MET A 110 -30.86 28.71 -3.24
N LYS A 111 -30.42 29.55 -2.29
CA LYS A 111 -30.72 30.99 -2.27
C LYS A 111 -29.87 31.82 -3.23
N THR A 112 -28.59 31.51 -3.34
CA THR A 112 -27.59 32.44 -3.89
C THR A 112 -26.93 32.00 -5.20
N MET A 113 -26.77 30.69 -5.43
CA MET A 113 -26.08 30.18 -6.61
C MET A 113 -26.94 30.18 -7.86
N ASP A 114 -26.28 30.01 -9.01
CA ASP A 114 -26.96 29.80 -10.29
C ASP A 114 -27.86 28.55 -10.24
N ALA A 115 -29.02 28.61 -10.89
CA ALA A 115 -30.05 27.57 -10.81
C ALA A 115 -29.55 26.22 -11.38
N ASP A 116 -28.80 26.27 -12.49
CA ASP A 116 -28.25 25.04 -13.09
C ASP A 116 -27.20 24.38 -12.20
N VAL A 117 -26.39 25.18 -11.50
CA VAL A 117 -25.42 24.70 -10.52
C VAL A 117 -26.11 24.07 -9.30
N VAL A 118 -27.17 24.69 -8.83
CA VAL A 118 -27.94 24.20 -7.66
C VAL A 118 -28.61 22.87 -7.96
N VAL A 119 -29.24 22.72 -9.12
CA VAL A 119 -29.90 21.45 -9.52
C VAL A 119 -28.97 20.24 -9.39
N ASN A 120 -27.71 20.39 -9.76
CA ASN A 120 -26.71 19.34 -9.60
C ASN A 120 -26.40 19.01 -8.13
N ARG A 121 -26.67 19.93 -7.19
CA ARG A 121 -26.47 19.74 -5.74
C ARG A 121 -27.68 19.17 -5.02
N LEU A 122 -28.87 19.21 -5.62
CA LEU A 122 -30.08 18.70 -4.99
C LEU A 122 -30.10 17.20 -4.78
N ASN A 123 -29.27 16.48 -5.57
CA ASN A 123 -29.17 15.03 -5.56
C ASN A 123 -27.74 14.59 -5.22
N THR A 124 -27.22 15.03 -4.06
CA THR A 124 -25.87 14.68 -3.61
C THR A 124 -25.91 13.84 -2.34
N PHE A 125 -24.87 13.04 -2.13
CA PHE A 125 -24.70 12.26 -0.90
C PHE A 125 -23.32 12.49 -0.28
N ARG A 126 -23.17 12.12 1.00
CA ARG A 126 -21.92 12.20 1.74
C ARG A 126 -21.62 10.85 2.39
N VAL A 127 -20.37 10.43 2.34
CA VAL A 127 -19.87 9.25 3.03
C VAL A 127 -18.76 9.68 3.98
N PHE A 128 -18.96 9.50 5.27
CA PHE A 128 -17.91 9.68 6.27
C PHE A 128 -17.44 8.29 6.68
N MET A 129 -16.15 8.02 6.58
CA MET A 129 -15.65 6.66 6.79
C MET A 129 -14.31 6.62 7.53
N HIS A 130 -14.01 5.46 8.09
CA HIS A 130 -12.69 5.06 8.59
C HIS A 130 -12.34 3.70 8.03
N ALA A 131 -11.17 3.58 7.42
CA ALA A 131 -10.65 2.35 6.85
C ALA A 131 -9.62 1.71 7.79
N ASP A 132 -9.97 0.60 8.43
CA ASP A 132 -9.02 -0.29 9.11
C ASP A 132 -8.42 -1.25 8.08
N LEU A 133 -7.40 -0.79 7.37
CA LEU A 133 -6.77 -1.54 6.28
C LEU A 133 -6.04 -2.79 6.74
N LYS A 134 -5.61 -2.87 8.02
CA LYS A 134 -4.99 -4.08 8.57
C LYS A 134 -5.98 -5.23 8.73
N LYS A 135 -7.23 -4.91 8.95
CA LYS A 135 -8.29 -5.89 9.21
C LYS A 135 -9.31 -5.95 8.09
N TRP A 136 -9.16 -5.15 7.04
CA TRP A 136 -10.12 -4.99 5.95
C TRP A 136 -11.54 -4.74 6.45
N LYS A 137 -11.66 -3.83 7.45
CA LYS A 137 -12.91 -3.42 8.06
C LYS A 137 -13.10 -1.94 7.88
N PHE A 138 -14.23 -1.58 7.32
CA PHE A 138 -14.58 -0.20 7.04
C PHE A 138 -15.77 0.17 7.91
N PHE A 139 -15.69 1.33 8.56
CA PHE A 139 -16.78 1.90 9.34
C PHE A 139 -17.23 3.16 8.62
N TYR A 140 -18.54 3.37 8.47
CA TYR A 140 -19.01 4.50 7.71
C TYR A 140 -20.37 5.01 8.17
N TRP A 141 -20.60 6.30 7.91
CA TRP A 141 -21.89 6.95 7.88
C TRP A 141 -22.23 7.27 6.43
N PHE A 142 -23.47 7.01 6.04
CA PHE A 142 -24.01 7.44 4.76
C PHE A 142 -25.08 8.48 5.00
N PHE A 143 -25.00 9.59 4.30
CA PHE A 143 -25.89 10.73 4.47
C PHE A 143 -26.34 11.27 3.11
N PHE A 144 -27.64 11.30 2.90
CA PHE A 144 -28.26 11.93 1.75
C PHE A 144 -29.02 13.17 2.22
N PRO A 145 -28.39 14.38 2.21
CA PRO A 145 -28.96 15.56 2.83
C PRO A 145 -30.26 15.99 2.16
N SER A 146 -31.32 16.09 2.93
CA SER A 146 -32.62 16.68 2.50
C SER A 146 -33.06 17.75 3.47
N VAL A 147 -33.26 18.95 2.94
CA VAL A 147 -33.68 20.14 3.71
C VAL A 147 -35.19 20.32 3.63
N MET A 148 -35.82 20.56 4.78
CA MET A 148 -37.25 20.86 4.86
C MET A 148 -37.53 21.87 5.96
N PHE A 149 -38.49 22.77 5.75
CA PHE A 149 -38.98 23.75 6.73
C PHE A 149 -40.24 23.28 7.45
N ALA A 150 -41.11 22.62 6.71
CA ALA A 150 -42.33 22.01 7.21
C ALA A 150 -42.64 20.75 6.40
N PRO A 151 -43.43 19.80 6.92
CA PRO A 151 -43.88 18.67 6.13
C PRO A 151 -44.69 19.15 4.93
N TYR A 152 -44.39 18.59 3.74
CA TYR A 152 -45.18 18.84 2.56
C TYR A 152 -46.47 18.01 2.60
N GLU A 153 -47.57 18.62 2.22
CA GLU A 153 -48.86 17.94 2.04
C GLU A 153 -48.96 17.42 0.60
N PHE A 154 -49.02 16.11 0.48
CA PHE A 154 -49.19 15.41 -0.80
C PHE A 154 -50.67 14.98 -0.90
N VAL A 155 -51.38 15.56 -1.83
CA VAL A 155 -52.77 15.17 -2.13
C VAL A 155 -52.73 14.25 -3.35
N GLU A 156 -53.22 13.03 -3.18
CA GLU A 156 -53.38 12.12 -4.31
C GLU A 156 -54.49 12.67 -5.23
N LYS A 157 -54.13 12.84 -6.51
CA LYS A 157 -55.16 12.98 -7.51
C LYS A 157 -55.79 11.59 -7.68
N ARG A 158 -56.93 11.35 -7.02
CA ARG A 158 -57.68 10.12 -7.21
C ARG A 158 -58.13 10.08 -8.68
N SER A 159 -57.52 9.22 -9.44
CA SER A 159 -58.00 8.79 -10.73
C SER A 159 -59.17 7.83 -10.52
N GLY A 160 -60.34 8.39 -10.28
CA GLY A 160 -61.54 7.56 -10.26
C GLY A 160 -61.90 6.97 -11.64
N ASP A 161 -61.42 7.56 -12.70
CA ASP A 161 -61.73 7.18 -14.09
C ASP A 161 -60.54 7.34 -15.05
N GLU A 162 -59.33 7.56 -14.57
CA GLU A 162 -58.17 7.92 -15.37
C GLU A 162 -57.21 6.76 -15.68
N GLU A 163 -57.35 5.56 -15.10
CA GLU A 163 -56.59 4.39 -15.56
C GLU A 163 -56.95 4.02 -17.01
N GLU A 164 -58.21 4.24 -17.41
CA GLU A 164 -58.62 4.16 -18.82
C GLU A 164 -58.21 5.41 -19.62
N THR A 165 -58.01 6.57 -19.00
CA THR A 165 -57.69 7.85 -19.66
C THR A 165 -56.23 8.08 -19.91
N LEU A 166 -55.30 7.50 -19.14
CA LEU A 166 -53.84 7.65 -19.39
C LEU A 166 -53.37 6.98 -20.70
N CYS A 167 -54.11 6.01 -21.20
CA CYS A 167 -53.80 5.33 -22.46
C CYS A 167 -54.71 5.69 -23.62
N GLY A 168 -55.89 6.34 -23.37
CA GLY A 168 -56.89 6.64 -24.39
C GLY A 168 -56.93 8.11 -24.81
N ASN A 169 -56.35 9.03 -24.03
CA ASN A 169 -56.37 10.46 -24.32
C ASN A 169 -55.08 10.91 -24.99
N GLU A 170 -55.16 11.64 -26.11
CA GLU A 170 -53.99 12.17 -26.86
C GLU A 170 -53.06 12.99 -25.96
N ASN A 171 -53.57 13.68 -24.94
CA ASN A 171 -52.79 14.42 -23.95
C ASN A 171 -51.89 13.49 -23.13
N ALA A 172 -52.43 12.43 -22.59
CA ALA A 172 -51.72 11.47 -21.78
C ALA A 172 -50.62 10.72 -22.57
N LYS A 173 -50.93 10.39 -23.83
CA LYS A 173 -50.01 9.73 -24.74
C LYS A 173 -48.80 10.64 -25.08
N SER A 174 -49.06 11.90 -25.47
CA SER A 174 -48.02 12.89 -25.78
C SER A 174 -47.08 13.13 -24.56
N ARG A 175 -47.65 13.23 -23.36
CA ARG A 175 -46.93 13.41 -22.11
C ARG A 175 -46.06 12.21 -21.78
N ALA A 176 -46.58 10.99 -21.91
CA ALA A 176 -45.87 9.76 -21.64
C ALA A 176 -44.69 9.55 -22.59
N GLU A 177 -44.88 9.81 -23.88
CA GLU A 177 -43.81 9.74 -24.87
C GLU A 177 -42.70 10.78 -24.59
N CYS A 178 -43.09 11.99 -24.18
CA CYS A 178 -42.16 13.04 -23.80
C CYS A 178 -41.33 12.66 -22.58
N MET A 179 -41.94 12.18 -21.51
CA MET A 179 -41.23 11.71 -20.31
C MET A 179 -40.27 10.55 -20.64
N LYS A 180 -40.70 9.58 -21.45
CA LYS A 180 -39.88 8.49 -21.90
C LYS A 180 -38.65 8.98 -22.67
N SER A 181 -38.81 9.95 -23.56
CA SER A 181 -37.69 10.51 -24.34
C SER A 181 -36.65 11.20 -23.46
N TRP A 182 -37.00 11.67 -22.27
CA TRP A 182 -36.03 12.21 -21.30
C TRP A 182 -35.26 11.09 -20.61
N LEU A 183 -35.97 10.07 -20.16
CA LEU A 183 -35.37 8.91 -19.48
C LEU A 183 -34.42 8.09 -20.38
N ASP A 184 -34.68 8.08 -21.67
CA ASP A 184 -33.84 7.37 -22.65
C ASP A 184 -32.52 8.13 -22.97
N LYS A 185 -32.37 9.38 -22.49
CA LYS A 185 -31.11 10.12 -22.68
C LYS A 185 -30.07 9.66 -21.66
N PRO A 186 -28.84 9.34 -22.12
CA PRO A 186 -27.74 9.14 -21.18
C PRO A 186 -27.50 10.43 -20.38
N GLN A 187 -27.37 10.31 -19.06
CA GLN A 187 -27.16 11.43 -18.13
C GLN A 187 -28.36 12.41 -17.97
N SER A 188 -29.60 11.92 -18.07
CA SER A 188 -30.76 12.75 -17.73
C SER A 188 -30.76 13.14 -16.25
N ASP A 189 -31.17 14.39 -15.96
CA ASP A 189 -31.38 14.86 -14.59
C ASP A 189 -32.44 14.01 -13.88
N PHE A 190 -32.29 13.81 -12.57
CA PHE A 190 -33.24 13.02 -11.77
C PHE A 190 -34.61 13.72 -11.60
N ALA A 191 -34.68 15.02 -11.87
CA ALA A 191 -35.90 15.82 -11.84
C ALA A 191 -35.90 16.86 -12.98
N TRP A 192 -37.03 17.02 -13.65
CA TRP A 192 -37.18 17.93 -14.77
C TRP A 192 -38.64 18.44 -14.86
N CYS A 193 -38.89 19.40 -15.75
CA CYS A 193 -40.24 19.92 -16.01
C CYS A 193 -40.79 19.36 -17.30
N VAL A 194 -42.07 19.02 -17.30
CA VAL A 194 -42.84 18.70 -18.51
C VAL A 194 -43.94 19.75 -18.69
N GLU A 195 -43.88 20.42 -19.83
CA GLU A 195 -44.86 21.37 -20.26
C GLU A 195 -45.75 20.73 -21.30
N THR A 196 -47.09 20.80 -21.13
CA THR A 196 -48.04 20.32 -22.12
C THR A 196 -48.96 21.46 -22.56
N ILE A 197 -49.03 21.71 -23.85
CA ILE A 197 -49.79 22.77 -24.48
C ILE A 197 -50.86 22.16 -25.40
N ARG A 198 -52.09 22.61 -25.29
CA ARG A 198 -53.21 22.30 -26.20
C ARG A 198 -53.16 23.24 -27.42
N LYS A 199 -53.06 22.70 -28.63
CA LYS A 199 -53.13 23.47 -29.87
C LYS A 199 -54.55 23.72 -30.32
N GLU A 200 -54.73 24.68 -31.21
CA GLU A 200 -56.04 25.09 -31.77
C GLU A 200 -56.82 23.93 -32.42
N ASN A 201 -56.15 22.93 -32.93
CA ASN A 201 -56.73 21.72 -33.53
C ASN A 201 -57.07 20.62 -32.49
N ASN A 202 -57.11 20.94 -31.22
CA ASN A 202 -57.34 20.01 -30.11
C ASN A 202 -56.25 18.93 -29.90
N THR A 203 -55.06 19.06 -30.50
CA THR A 203 -53.95 18.18 -30.25
C THR A 203 -53.07 18.71 -29.09
N TYR A 204 -52.49 17.81 -28.34
CA TYR A 204 -51.60 18.14 -27.24
C TYR A 204 -50.13 17.90 -27.61
N VAL A 205 -49.26 18.83 -27.27
CA VAL A 205 -47.81 18.72 -27.47
C VAL A 205 -47.11 18.89 -26.14
N SER A 206 -46.33 17.90 -25.77
CA SER A 206 -45.53 17.92 -24.53
C SER A 206 -44.06 18.13 -24.86
N SER A 207 -43.39 18.89 -24.02
CA SER A 207 -41.94 19.19 -24.14
C SER A 207 -41.24 19.07 -22.78
N ASN A 208 -40.02 18.53 -22.78
CA ASN A 208 -39.17 18.42 -21.59
C ASN A 208 -38.27 19.65 -21.44
N HIS A 209 -38.13 20.11 -20.23
CA HIS A 209 -37.29 21.24 -19.87
C HIS A 209 -36.49 20.95 -18.61
N ALA A 210 -35.25 21.48 -18.51
CA ALA A 210 -34.49 21.41 -17.28
C ALA A 210 -35.25 22.09 -16.09
N LEU A 211 -35.04 21.57 -14.89
CA LEU A 211 -35.69 22.08 -13.69
C LEU A 211 -35.39 23.58 -13.44
N SER A 212 -34.23 24.05 -13.81
CA SER A 212 -33.78 25.44 -13.74
C SER A 212 -34.69 26.43 -14.52
N LYS A 213 -35.32 25.96 -15.59
CA LYS A 213 -36.24 26.75 -16.42
C LYS A 213 -37.64 26.87 -15.85
N PHE A 214 -37.96 26.25 -14.72
CA PHE A 214 -39.28 26.22 -14.13
C PHE A 214 -39.95 27.63 -14.02
N MET A 215 -39.17 28.63 -13.61
CA MET A 215 -39.72 29.97 -13.43
C MET A 215 -40.00 30.74 -14.73
N GLU A 216 -39.20 30.52 -15.75
CA GLU A 216 -39.45 31.08 -17.07
C GLU A 216 -40.78 30.52 -17.59
N LEU A 217 -40.95 29.21 -17.47
CA LEU A 217 -42.15 28.51 -17.87
C LEU A 217 -43.41 28.98 -17.06
N CYS A 218 -43.24 29.28 -15.76
CA CYS A 218 -44.33 29.79 -14.91
C CYS A 218 -44.75 31.23 -15.28
N LYS A 219 -43.82 32.09 -15.68
CA LYS A 219 -44.12 33.49 -16.09
C LYS A 219 -44.96 33.54 -17.34
N ASP A 220 -44.66 32.69 -18.29
CA ASP A 220 -45.41 32.64 -19.55
C ASP A 220 -46.83 32.11 -19.38
N VAL A 221 -47.09 31.32 -18.31
CA VAL A 221 -48.46 30.83 -17.99
C VAL A 221 -49.37 31.97 -17.53
N THR A 222 -48.85 33.03 -16.91
CA THR A 222 -49.60 34.15 -16.37
C THR A 222 -49.89 35.26 -17.39
N SER A 223 -49.27 35.27 -18.54
CA SER A 223 -49.34 36.34 -19.55
C SER A 223 -50.23 36.06 -20.75
N ILE A 224 -50.89 34.89 -20.82
CA ILE A 224 -51.79 34.55 -21.93
C ILE A 224 -53.24 34.73 -21.52
N GLU A 225 -53.79 35.90 -21.80
CA GLU A 225 -55.24 36.15 -21.86
C GLU A 225 -55.79 35.45 -23.12
N GLY A 226 -56.26 34.23 -22.97
CA GLY A 226 -56.93 33.49 -24.03
C GLY A 226 -56.69 32.00 -23.93
N GLY A 227 -57.55 31.32 -23.19
CA GLY A 227 -57.98 29.92 -23.25
C GLY A 227 -57.09 28.79 -23.75
N THR A 228 -55.77 28.89 -23.68
CA THR A 228 -54.86 27.78 -23.97
C THR A 228 -54.66 26.93 -22.73
N ASP A 229 -55.15 25.68 -22.78
CA ASP A 229 -54.92 24.67 -21.75
C ASP A 229 -53.41 24.35 -21.75
N ARG A 230 -52.69 24.97 -20.83
CA ARG A 230 -51.26 24.74 -20.59
C ARG A 230 -51.06 24.18 -19.20
N THR A 231 -50.42 23.03 -19.10
CA THR A 231 -50.11 22.39 -17.83
C THR A 231 -48.59 22.27 -17.67
N LEU A 232 -48.10 22.49 -16.45
CA LEU A 232 -46.70 22.33 -16.08
C LEU A 232 -46.60 21.34 -14.92
N GLU A 233 -45.84 20.30 -15.11
CA GLU A 233 -45.60 19.26 -14.12
C GLU A 233 -44.11 19.15 -13.81
N ILE A 234 -43.78 18.75 -12.59
CA ILE A 234 -42.42 18.30 -12.25
C ILE A 234 -42.40 16.79 -12.31
N CYS A 235 -41.49 16.28 -13.12
CA CYS A 235 -41.20 14.87 -13.21
C CYS A 235 -39.99 14.55 -12.34
N PHE A 236 -40.06 13.46 -11.62
CA PHE A 236 -39.05 13.07 -10.65
C PHE A 236 -38.89 11.54 -10.64
N VAL A 237 -37.63 11.06 -10.75
CA VAL A 237 -37.29 9.63 -10.61
C VAL A 237 -37.33 9.28 -9.13
N ASP A 238 -38.31 8.50 -8.74
CA ASP A 238 -38.56 8.17 -7.35
C ASP A 238 -38.08 6.76 -7.01
N THR A 239 -37.14 6.68 -6.11
CA THR A 239 -36.54 5.41 -5.63
C THR A 239 -37.28 4.81 -4.42
N ALA A 240 -38.36 5.46 -3.93
CA ALA A 240 -39.11 4.95 -2.81
C ALA A 240 -40.05 3.79 -3.22
N THR A 241 -40.19 2.82 -2.34
CA THR A 241 -41.08 1.66 -2.49
C THR A 241 -42.41 1.80 -1.74
N GLY A 242 -42.48 2.71 -0.79
CA GLY A 242 -43.71 3.00 -0.01
C GLY A 242 -44.63 4.06 -0.64
N ASP A 243 -45.74 4.38 -0.01
CA ASP A 243 -46.70 5.35 -0.52
C ASP A 243 -46.23 6.81 -0.56
N ALA A 244 -45.20 7.12 0.24
CA ALA A 244 -44.56 8.43 0.24
C ALA A 244 -43.40 8.52 -0.79
N PRO A 245 -43.20 9.68 -1.44
CA PRO A 245 -42.04 9.92 -2.27
C PRO A 245 -40.74 9.83 -1.50
N SER A 246 -39.63 9.53 -2.21
CA SER A 246 -38.29 9.53 -1.62
C SER A 246 -37.87 10.91 -1.11
N ILE A 247 -36.96 10.94 -0.15
CA ILE A 247 -36.52 12.17 0.51
C ILE A 247 -35.82 13.16 -0.42
N SER A 248 -35.27 12.71 -1.54
CA SER A 248 -34.63 13.57 -2.55
C SER A 248 -35.61 14.54 -3.20
N LEU A 249 -36.89 14.20 -3.30
CA LEU A 249 -37.92 15.12 -3.76
C LEU A 249 -38.05 16.36 -2.86
N LEU A 250 -37.78 16.23 -1.56
CA LEU A 250 -37.84 17.34 -0.62
C LEU A 250 -36.90 18.49 -0.98
N ASN A 251 -35.70 18.17 -1.49
CA ASN A 251 -34.74 19.18 -1.96
C ASN A 251 -35.30 19.95 -3.17
N VAL A 252 -35.89 19.22 -4.12
CA VAL A 252 -36.51 19.83 -5.31
C VAL A 252 -37.62 20.80 -4.89
N LEU A 253 -38.54 20.36 -4.03
CA LEU A 253 -39.63 21.18 -3.56
C LEU A 253 -39.15 22.40 -2.75
N THR A 254 -38.16 22.16 -1.85
CA THR A 254 -37.56 23.24 -1.06
C THR A 254 -36.87 24.27 -1.95
N PHE A 255 -36.12 23.83 -2.96
CA PHE A 255 -35.51 24.71 -3.94
C PHE A 255 -36.54 25.59 -4.65
N LEU A 256 -37.64 25.00 -5.12
CA LEU A 256 -38.69 25.73 -5.81
C LEU A 256 -39.38 26.75 -4.89
N ASP A 257 -39.63 26.39 -3.64
CA ASP A 257 -40.30 27.28 -2.69
C ASP A 257 -39.37 28.40 -2.20
N VAL A 258 -38.10 28.10 -1.93
CA VAL A 258 -37.12 29.09 -1.45
C VAL A 258 -36.71 30.05 -2.57
N ARG A 259 -36.41 29.50 -3.75
CA ARG A 259 -35.86 30.28 -4.87
C ARG A 259 -36.93 31.08 -5.59
N PHE A 260 -38.11 30.48 -5.77
CA PHE A 260 -39.16 31.03 -6.62
C PHE A 260 -40.40 31.47 -5.87
N GLN A 261 -40.43 31.32 -4.54
CA GLN A 261 -41.53 31.73 -3.67
C GLN A 261 -42.90 31.26 -4.19
N ARG A 262 -42.97 29.97 -4.50
CA ARG A 262 -44.15 29.34 -5.09
C ARG A 262 -45.41 29.59 -4.22
N THR A 263 -46.48 30.06 -4.84
CA THR A 263 -47.72 30.37 -4.17
C THR A 263 -48.89 29.45 -4.56
N LYS A 264 -48.69 28.64 -5.62
CA LYS A 264 -49.73 27.73 -6.14
C LYS A 264 -49.29 26.28 -5.95
N PRO A 265 -50.23 25.35 -5.82
CA PRO A 265 -49.96 23.92 -5.87
C PRO A 265 -49.28 23.55 -7.19
N ILE A 266 -48.44 22.53 -7.16
CA ILE A 266 -47.76 21.99 -8.34
C ILE A 266 -48.05 20.49 -8.44
N ASP A 267 -48.23 20.03 -9.68
CA ASP A 267 -48.34 18.62 -9.97
C ASP A 267 -46.94 17.97 -10.07
N VAL A 268 -46.74 16.87 -9.35
CA VAL A 268 -45.49 16.10 -9.34
C VAL A 268 -45.76 14.70 -9.83
N ALA A 269 -45.09 14.32 -10.90
CA ALA A 269 -45.09 12.98 -11.42
C ALA A 269 -43.92 12.19 -10.83
N CYS A 270 -44.17 11.28 -9.90
CA CYS A 270 -43.18 10.37 -9.32
C CYS A 270 -43.08 9.13 -10.21
N ILE A 271 -41.98 8.97 -10.89
CA ILE A 271 -41.74 7.86 -11.82
C ILE A 271 -41.04 6.74 -11.08
N ARG A 272 -41.69 5.59 -10.94
CA ARG A 272 -41.20 4.42 -10.22
C ARG A 272 -41.10 3.20 -11.13
N ALA A 273 -40.20 2.27 -10.82
CA ALA A 273 -40.20 0.95 -11.41
C ALA A 273 -41.37 0.10 -10.84
N ASN A 274 -41.96 -0.78 -11.64
CA ASN A 274 -42.92 -1.75 -11.14
C ASN A 274 -42.22 -2.86 -10.35
N ASN A 275 -42.98 -3.71 -9.66
CA ASN A 275 -42.47 -4.85 -8.86
C ASN A 275 -41.67 -5.90 -9.68
N LYS A 276 -41.66 -5.78 -11.01
CA LYS A 276 -40.88 -6.64 -11.93
C LYS A 276 -39.64 -5.95 -12.47
N GLY A 277 -39.30 -4.73 -11.98
CA GLY A 277 -38.19 -3.94 -12.50
C GLY A 277 -38.36 -3.47 -13.94
N ILE A 278 -39.57 -3.62 -14.53
CA ILE A 278 -39.89 -3.22 -15.89
C ILE A 278 -40.59 -1.85 -15.81
N PHE A 279 -40.06 -0.89 -16.57
CA PHE A 279 -40.64 0.42 -16.71
C PHE A 279 -41.86 0.34 -17.67
N GLU A 280 -43.05 -0.03 -17.14
CA GLU A 280 -44.27 0.10 -17.89
C GLU A 280 -44.95 1.40 -17.48
N PHE A 281 -45.08 2.34 -18.39
CA PHE A 281 -45.65 3.67 -18.17
C PHE A 281 -47.05 3.62 -17.55
N LYS A 282 -47.77 2.51 -17.69
CA LYS A 282 -49.11 2.31 -17.19
C LYS A 282 -49.18 2.11 -15.66
N THR A 283 -48.11 1.65 -15.02
CA THR A 283 -48.15 1.23 -13.61
C THR A 283 -47.21 2.00 -12.69
N CYS A 284 -46.37 2.88 -13.26
CA CYS A 284 -45.25 3.48 -12.54
C CYS A 284 -45.40 4.98 -12.22
N LEU A 285 -46.50 5.60 -12.59
CA LEU A 285 -46.64 7.04 -12.45
C LEU A 285 -47.57 7.35 -11.25
N PHE A 286 -46.95 7.89 -10.19
CA PHE A 286 -47.70 8.47 -9.08
C PHE A 286 -47.81 9.98 -9.30
N LEU A 287 -49.04 10.46 -9.54
CA LEU A 287 -49.32 11.90 -9.62
C LEU A 287 -49.75 12.41 -8.25
N LYS A 288 -49.01 13.36 -7.72
CA LYS A 288 -49.32 14.02 -6.46
C LYS A 288 -49.36 15.53 -6.65
N GLN A 289 -50.37 16.17 -6.12
CA GLN A 289 -50.42 17.61 -6.03
C GLN A 289 -49.73 18.04 -4.73
N VAL A 290 -48.76 18.93 -4.82
CA VAL A 290 -47.98 19.39 -3.67
C VAL A 290 -48.29 20.84 -3.38
N GLN A 291 -48.81 21.09 -2.18
CA GLN A 291 -49.06 22.42 -1.71
C GLN A 291 -47.76 23.20 -1.47
N PRO A 292 -47.74 24.54 -1.71
CA PRO A 292 -46.60 25.38 -1.36
C PRO A 292 -46.43 25.48 0.16
N ILE A 293 -45.22 25.75 0.60
CA ILE A 293 -44.97 26.14 2.00
C ILE A 293 -45.69 27.48 2.26
N LYS A 294 -46.33 27.62 3.42
CA LYS A 294 -47.04 28.85 3.80
C LYS A 294 -46.10 30.06 3.73
N ASN A 295 -46.58 31.16 3.13
CA ASN A 295 -45.77 32.38 2.96
C ASN A 295 -45.20 32.95 4.26
N GLU A 296 -45.87 32.73 5.43
CA GLU A 296 -45.35 33.11 6.74
C GLU A 296 -44.06 32.38 7.12
N VAL A 297 -43.94 31.10 6.74
CA VAL A 297 -42.74 30.29 6.95
C VAL A 297 -41.62 30.77 6.03
N LEU A 298 -41.94 31.07 4.77
CA LEU A 298 -40.95 31.57 3.81
C LEU A 298 -40.38 32.94 4.19
N LYS A 299 -41.23 33.85 4.72
CA LYS A 299 -40.79 35.18 5.18
C LYS A 299 -39.89 35.13 6.43
N ASN A 300 -40.05 34.11 7.25
CA ASN A 300 -39.32 33.94 8.51
C ASN A 300 -38.30 32.78 8.47
N ILE A 301 -37.85 32.41 7.29
CA ILE A 301 -37.02 31.22 7.06
C ILE A 301 -35.74 31.20 7.91
N ASP A 302 -35.16 32.39 8.10
CA ASP A 302 -33.92 32.55 8.89
C ASP A 302 -34.13 32.46 10.40
N THR A 303 -35.39 32.64 10.86
CA THR A 303 -35.73 32.60 12.27
C THR A 303 -36.41 31.31 12.69
N ILE A 304 -37.21 30.68 11.81
CA ILE A 304 -37.93 29.43 12.10
C ILE A 304 -36.98 28.23 12.14
N GLY A 305 -35.89 28.29 11.37
CA GLY A 305 -34.94 27.18 11.22
C GLY A 305 -35.48 26.10 10.27
N PHE A 306 -34.64 25.17 9.93
CA PHE A 306 -34.94 24.05 9.04
C PHE A 306 -34.53 22.71 9.70
N LYS A 307 -35.08 21.63 9.18
CA LYS A 307 -34.62 20.27 9.49
C LYS A 307 -33.83 19.73 8.28
N CYS A 308 -32.69 19.13 8.55
CA CYS A 308 -31.95 18.36 7.56
C CYS A 308 -31.99 16.89 7.98
N ILE A 309 -32.49 16.04 7.11
CA ILE A 309 -32.64 14.60 7.31
C ILE A 309 -31.93 13.84 6.22
N GLY A 310 -31.80 12.51 6.36
CA GLY A 310 -31.25 11.65 5.31
C GLY A 310 -30.11 10.72 5.76
N TRP A 311 -29.85 10.63 7.06
CA TRP A 311 -28.91 9.63 7.57
C TRP A 311 -29.43 8.21 7.37
N GLU A 312 -28.60 7.34 6.83
CA GLU A 312 -28.85 5.91 6.81
C GLU A 312 -28.86 5.36 8.24
N ARG A 313 -29.79 4.46 8.52
CA ARG A 313 -29.93 3.83 9.83
C ARG A 313 -29.51 2.37 9.76
N ASP A 314 -29.08 1.81 10.89
CA ASP A 314 -28.76 0.38 10.97
C ASP A 314 -30.02 -0.49 10.84
N ASP A 315 -29.84 -1.80 10.71
CA ASP A 315 -30.92 -2.78 10.55
C ASP A 315 -31.91 -2.81 11.73
N LYS A 316 -31.57 -2.18 12.85
CA LYS A 316 -32.43 -1.97 14.03
C LYS A 316 -33.00 -0.55 14.10
N ASN A 317 -32.98 0.19 13.00
CA ASN A 317 -33.43 1.56 12.87
C ASN A 317 -32.72 2.56 13.80
N ARG A 318 -31.49 2.28 14.22
CA ARG A 318 -30.69 3.16 15.10
C ARG A 318 -29.72 3.99 14.27
N LEU A 319 -29.47 5.21 14.73
CA LEU A 319 -28.50 6.12 14.15
C LEU A 319 -27.10 5.75 14.69
N LYS A 320 -26.35 4.95 13.92
CA LYS A 320 -25.00 4.46 14.23
C LYS A 320 -24.19 4.28 12.95
N PRO A 321 -22.83 4.38 13.04
CA PRO A 321 -21.99 4.02 11.91
C PRO A 321 -22.22 2.56 11.52
N ARG A 322 -22.30 2.31 10.23
CA ARG A 322 -22.35 0.94 9.69
C ARG A 322 -20.96 0.37 9.55
N LYS A 323 -20.87 -0.94 9.38
CA LYS A 323 -19.61 -1.68 9.21
C LYS A 323 -19.69 -2.51 7.93
N ALA A 324 -18.71 -2.33 7.05
CA ALA A 324 -18.42 -3.29 5.98
C ALA A 324 -17.20 -4.12 6.38
N ASP A 325 -17.34 -5.43 6.42
CA ASP A 325 -16.28 -6.37 6.79
C ASP A 325 -15.96 -7.26 5.59
N LEU A 326 -14.83 -6.99 4.95
CA LEU A 326 -14.37 -7.75 3.80
C LEU A 326 -13.34 -8.82 4.17
N SER A 327 -12.95 -8.92 5.44
CA SER A 327 -11.90 -9.84 5.87
C SER A 327 -12.22 -11.31 5.60
N SER A 328 -13.49 -11.69 5.64
CA SER A 328 -13.93 -13.07 5.39
C SER A 328 -13.90 -13.47 3.90
N ALA A 329 -13.87 -12.50 3.00
CA ALA A 329 -13.82 -12.73 1.56
C ALA A 329 -12.39 -12.67 0.99
N MET A 330 -11.38 -12.38 1.84
CA MET A 330 -9.99 -12.24 1.45
C MET A 330 -9.19 -13.48 1.81
N ASP A 331 -8.24 -13.83 0.93
CA ASP A 331 -7.24 -14.87 1.20
C ASP A 331 -6.39 -14.48 2.41
N PRO A 332 -6.27 -15.35 3.45
CA PRO A 332 -5.46 -15.08 4.64
C PRO A 332 -3.98 -14.75 4.34
N GLU A 333 -3.38 -15.39 3.34
CA GLU A 333 -1.98 -15.13 2.95
C GLU A 333 -1.83 -13.72 2.37
N LYS A 334 -2.77 -13.31 1.53
CA LYS A 334 -2.83 -11.94 1.00
C LYS A 334 -3.02 -10.91 2.10
N LEU A 335 -3.91 -11.17 3.07
CA LEU A 335 -4.11 -10.30 4.23
C LEU A 335 -2.84 -10.16 5.08
N ALA A 336 -2.12 -11.25 5.32
CA ALA A 336 -0.86 -11.23 6.07
C ALA A 336 0.20 -10.37 5.37
N ARG A 337 0.37 -10.55 4.07
CA ARG A 337 1.29 -9.75 3.26
C ARG A 337 0.95 -8.26 3.30
N GLU A 338 -0.28 -7.89 3.00
CA GLU A 338 -0.73 -6.51 2.98
C GLU A 338 -0.60 -5.83 4.34
N ALA A 339 -0.79 -6.57 5.43
CA ALA A 339 -0.62 -6.06 6.78
C ALA A 339 0.86 -5.74 7.12
N VAL A 340 1.80 -6.57 6.67
CA VAL A 340 3.25 -6.31 6.81
C VAL A 340 3.66 -5.11 5.97
N ASP A 341 3.27 -5.09 4.69
CA ASP A 341 3.61 -4.01 3.76
C ASP A 341 3.03 -2.67 4.22
N LEU A 342 1.83 -2.67 4.82
CA LEU A 342 1.23 -1.48 5.39
C LEU A 342 2.05 -0.88 6.54
N ASN A 343 2.67 -1.70 7.41
CA ASN A 343 3.54 -1.18 8.47
C ASN A 343 4.71 -0.37 7.90
N LEU A 344 5.37 -0.88 6.85
CA LEU A 344 6.46 -0.20 6.16
C LEU A 344 5.99 1.07 5.43
N LYS A 345 4.82 1.02 4.78
CA LYS A 345 4.20 2.19 4.15
C LYS A 345 3.86 3.27 5.19
N LEU A 346 3.35 2.90 6.37
CA LEU A 346 3.07 3.83 7.45
C LEU A 346 4.33 4.50 7.98
N MET A 347 5.44 3.77 8.10
CA MET A 347 6.74 4.33 8.46
C MET A 347 7.21 5.34 7.41
N ARG A 348 7.14 4.98 6.12
CA ARG A 348 7.46 5.87 5.02
C ARG A 348 6.63 7.16 5.07
N TRP A 349 5.31 7.06 5.21
CA TRP A 349 4.43 8.23 5.20
C TRP A 349 4.62 9.17 6.39
N ARG A 350 5.09 8.66 7.55
CA ARG A 350 5.20 9.45 8.78
C ARG A 350 6.60 10.01 9.04
N GLN A 351 7.64 9.23 8.74
CA GLN A 351 8.99 9.51 9.22
C GLN A 351 10.05 9.47 8.11
N ALA A 352 9.88 8.63 7.10
CA ALA A 352 10.89 8.38 6.09
C ALA A 352 10.29 8.43 4.67
N PRO A 353 9.86 9.61 4.19
CA PRO A 353 9.14 9.75 2.91
C PRO A 353 9.95 9.28 1.70
N THR A 354 11.27 9.29 1.79
CA THR A 354 12.20 8.86 0.74
C THR A 354 12.51 7.37 0.76
N LEU A 355 11.92 6.58 1.68
CA LEU A 355 12.19 5.16 1.82
C LEU A 355 11.57 4.34 0.66
N HIS A 356 12.40 3.59 -0.06
CA HIS A 356 12.00 2.79 -1.23
C HIS A 356 11.58 1.36 -0.83
N VAL A 357 10.48 1.24 -0.09
CA VAL A 357 9.98 -0.04 0.45
C VAL A 357 9.86 -1.12 -0.63
N ASP A 358 9.37 -0.76 -1.82
CA ASP A 358 9.17 -1.71 -2.92
C ASP A 358 10.50 -2.26 -3.48
N ALA A 359 11.56 -1.47 -3.45
CA ALA A 359 12.90 -1.90 -3.86
C ALA A 359 13.52 -2.84 -2.81
N ILE A 360 13.37 -2.52 -1.51
CA ILE A 360 13.80 -3.39 -0.42
C ILE A 360 13.11 -4.75 -0.51
N SER A 361 11.80 -4.79 -0.75
CA SER A 361 11.04 -6.04 -0.82
C SER A 361 11.45 -6.95 -1.99
N LYS A 362 11.91 -6.38 -3.09
CA LYS A 362 12.37 -7.11 -4.29
C LYS A 362 13.81 -7.57 -4.21
N SER A 363 14.59 -7.03 -3.28
CA SER A 363 16.01 -7.35 -3.16
C SER A 363 16.24 -8.84 -2.89
N LYS A 364 17.26 -9.38 -3.52
CA LYS A 364 17.70 -10.79 -3.39
C LYS A 364 18.87 -10.85 -2.43
N ILE A 365 18.69 -11.49 -1.30
CA ILE A 365 19.67 -11.55 -0.22
C ILE A 365 20.18 -12.96 -0.04
N VAL A 366 21.49 -13.11 0.02
CA VAL A 366 22.16 -14.37 0.35
C VAL A 366 22.74 -14.30 1.76
N LEU A 367 22.42 -15.28 2.59
CA LEU A 367 22.91 -15.44 3.95
C LEU A 367 23.87 -16.63 4.00
N VAL A 368 25.15 -16.36 4.15
CA VAL A 368 26.17 -17.38 4.33
C VAL A 368 26.29 -17.68 5.82
N GLY A 369 25.64 -18.74 6.26
CA GLY A 369 25.46 -19.14 7.64
C GLY A 369 24.01 -19.02 8.11
N ALA A 370 23.41 -20.13 8.60
CA ALA A 370 22.06 -20.23 9.16
C ALA A 370 22.07 -20.43 10.69
N GLY A 371 23.16 -20.05 11.36
CA GLY A 371 23.32 -20.12 12.81
C GLY A 371 22.59 -19.00 13.55
N THR A 372 23.11 -18.59 14.69
CA THR A 372 22.48 -17.57 15.57
C THR A 372 22.36 -16.22 14.85
N LEU A 373 23.42 -15.78 14.16
CA LEU A 373 23.41 -14.57 13.33
C LEU A 373 22.48 -14.70 12.14
N GLY A 374 22.51 -15.85 11.43
CA GLY A 374 21.63 -16.09 10.28
C GLY A 374 20.16 -15.98 10.62
N CYS A 375 19.75 -16.57 11.73
CA CYS A 375 18.39 -16.44 12.25
C CYS A 375 18.00 -14.98 12.58
N SER A 376 18.91 -14.23 13.22
CA SER A 376 18.68 -12.83 13.59
C SER A 376 18.58 -11.93 12.38
N VAL A 377 19.52 -12.01 11.44
CA VAL A 377 19.52 -11.26 10.18
C VAL A 377 18.26 -11.54 9.36
N ALA A 378 17.92 -12.82 9.17
CA ALA A 378 16.75 -13.22 8.39
C ALA A 378 15.45 -12.66 8.99
N ARG A 379 15.29 -12.69 10.31
CA ARG A 379 14.11 -12.12 11.01
C ARG A 379 14.03 -10.60 10.82
N THR A 380 15.16 -9.90 10.87
CA THR A 380 15.21 -8.45 10.67
C THR A 380 14.92 -8.08 9.22
N LEU A 381 15.49 -8.80 8.25
CA LEU A 381 15.18 -8.64 6.81
C LEU A 381 13.69 -8.85 6.52
N LEU A 382 13.10 -9.88 7.15
CA LEU A 382 11.66 -10.15 7.03
C LEU A 382 10.83 -8.97 7.55
N GLY A 383 11.25 -8.36 8.66
CA GLY A 383 10.65 -7.14 9.23
C GLY A 383 10.72 -5.95 8.28
N TRP A 384 11.81 -5.81 7.51
CA TRP A 384 11.98 -4.83 6.44
C TRP A 384 11.23 -5.16 5.14
N GLY A 385 10.52 -6.29 5.11
CA GLY A 385 9.72 -6.68 3.96
C GLY A 385 10.47 -7.37 2.84
N VAL A 386 11.73 -7.78 3.06
CA VAL A 386 12.49 -8.58 2.08
C VAL A 386 11.75 -9.90 1.81
N ARG A 387 11.64 -10.28 0.54
CA ARG A 387 10.89 -11.47 0.11
C ARG A 387 11.73 -12.54 -0.58
N ASN A 388 13.00 -12.26 -0.89
CA ASN A 388 13.88 -13.22 -1.56
C ASN A 388 15.12 -13.43 -0.70
N ILE A 389 15.19 -14.56 0.00
CA ILE A 389 16.29 -14.90 0.91
C ILE A 389 16.77 -16.32 0.59
N THR A 390 18.09 -16.48 0.35
CA THR A 390 18.73 -17.80 0.19
C THR A 390 19.69 -18.04 1.35
N PHE A 391 19.54 -19.15 2.06
CA PHE A 391 20.46 -19.61 3.10
C PHE A 391 21.49 -20.58 2.52
N ILE A 392 22.73 -20.44 2.95
CA ILE A 392 23.83 -21.38 2.65
C ILE A 392 24.44 -21.83 3.95
N ASP A 393 24.31 -23.12 4.29
CA ASP A 393 24.84 -23.73 5.52
C ASP A 393 24.86 -25.26 5.37
N ASP A 394 25.90 -25.94 5.85
CA ASP A 394 26.02 -27.41 5.86
C ASP A 394 25.66 -28.07 7.18
N GLY A 395 25.45 -27.26 8.23
CA GLY A 395 25.21 -27.74 9.58
C GLY A 395 23.78 -28.29 9.79
N ARG A 396 23.65 -29.11 10.84
CA ARG A 396 22.36 -29.64 11.29
C ARG A 396 21.93 -29.03 12.62
N VAL A 397 20.63 -28.98 12.84
CA VAL A 397 20.07 -28.44 14.07
C VAL A 397 20.36 -29.41 15.23
N SER A 398 21.02 -28.93 16.28
CA SER A 398 21.26 -29.68 17.52
C SER A 398 20.36 -29.21 18.63
N PHE A 399 20.21 -30.01 19.70
CA PHE A 399 19.34 -29.72 20.84
C PHE A 399 19.64 -28.40 21.56
N SER A 400 20.86 -27.87 21.45
CA SER A 400 21.25 -26.57 22.03
C SER A 400 20.86 -25.37 21.16
N ASN A 401 20.48 -25.58 19.88
CA ASN A 401 20.27 -24.50 18.94
C ASN A 401 18.97 -23.73 19.15
N PRO A 402 17.79 -24.36 19.36
CA PRO A 402 16.49 -23.66 19.40
C PRO A 402 16.42 -22.54 20.45
N ALA A 403 17.14 -22.69 21.58
CA ALA A 403 17.15 -21.68 22.64
C ALA A 403 17.68 -20.30 22.19
N ARG A 404 18.59 -20.25 21.19
CA ARG A 404 19.21 -19.02 20.68
C ARG A 404 19.07 -18.79 19.17
N GLN A 405 18.74 -19.82 18.40
CA GLN A 405 18.53 -19.78 16.95
C GLN A 405 17.02 -19.77 16.66
N SER A 406 16.44 -18.61 16.59
CA SER A 406 14.98 -18.36 16.63
C SER A 406 14.18 -18.92 15.45
N LEU A 407 14.81 -19.47 14.42
CA LEU A 407 14.15 -20.13 13.30
C LEU A 407 14.01 -21.65 13.51
N PHE A 408 14.53 -22.20 14.59
CA PHE A 408 14.47 -23.64 14.86
C PHE A 408 13.61 -23.96 16.08
N THR A 409 13.03 -25.16 16.06
CA THR A 409 12.24 -25.71 17.15
C THR A 409 12.86 -27.01 17.66
N PHE A 410 12.34 -27.53 18.76
CA PHE A 410 12.72 -28.83 19.29
C PHE A 410 12.54 -29.95 18.27
N GLU A 411 11.48 -29.90 17.46
CA GLU A 411 11.17 -30.91 16.44
C GLU A 411 12.25 -30.97 15.36
N ASP A 412 12.90 -29.83 15.04
CA ASP A 412 14.00 -29.78 14.09
C ASP A 412 15.28 -30.48 14.58
N CYS A 413 15.36 -30.82 15.90
CA CYS A 413 16.49 -31.52 16.51
C CYS A 413 16.38 -33.04 16.42
N LEU A 414 15.21 -33.56 16.12
CA LEU A 414 14.95 -35.03 16.12
C LEU A 414 15.58 -35.68 14.88
N ASP A 415 15.72 -37.02 14.93
CA ASP A 415 16.21 -37.86 13.82
C ASP A 415 17.58 -37.41 13.25
N GLY A 416 18.48 -36.96 14.11
CA GLY A 416 19.84 -36.50 13.74
C GLY A 416 19.90 -35.04 13.32
N GLY A 417 18.82 -34.30 13.53
CA GLY A 417 18.71 -32.88 13.25
C GLY A 417 18.44 -32.57 11.76
N LYS A 418 17.54 -31.64 11.53
CA LYS A 418 17.25 -31.12 10.19
C LYS A 418 18.39 -30.23 9.69
N PRO A 419 18.73 -30.20 8.40
CA PRO A 419 19.71 -29.25 7.87
C PRO A 419 19.30 -27.81 8.21
N LYS A 420 20.24 -27.01 8.74
CA LYS A 420 19.93 -25.64 9.23
C LYS A 420 19.42 -24.73 8.13
N ALA A 421 20.06 -24.74 6.97
CA ALA A 421 19.64 -23.91 5.83
C ALA A 421 18.20 -24.20 5.42
N ARG A 422 17.84 -25.50 5.34
CA ARG A 422 16.49 -25.95 5.02
C ARG A 422 15.48 -25.57 6.10
N ALA A 423 15.77 -25.87 7.36
CA ALA A 423 14.89 -25.55 8.48
C ALA A 423 14.60 -24.04 8.57
N ALA A 424 15.63 -23.21 8.37
CA ALA A 424 15.49 -21.75 8.35
C ALA A 424 14.59 -21.26 7.22
N ALA A 425 14.78 -21.75 5.99
CA ALA A 425 13.99 -21.37 4.84
C ALA A 425 12.51 -21.78 5.00
N GLU A 426 12.26 -22.99 5.46
CA GLU A 426 10.88 -23.47 5.73
C GLU A 426 10.21 -22.64 6.83
N ARG A 427 10.94 -22.33 7.91
CA ARG A 427 10.40 -21.50 9.00
C ARG A 427 10.05 -20.07 8.56
N LEU A 428 10.80 -19.49 7.65
CA LEU A 428 10.42 -18.18 7.09
C LEU A 428 9.09 -18.24 6.35
N LYS A 429 8.81 -19.35 5.63
CA LYS A 429 7.51 -19.57 4.95
C LYS A 429 6.37 -19.75 5.95
N ASP A 430 6.62 -20.39 7.10
CA ASP A 430 5.61 -20.50 8.18
C ASP A 430 5.26 -19.11 8.78
N ILE A 431 6.22 -18.17 8.79
CA ILE A 431 6.03 -16.83 9.36
C ILE A 431 5.37 -15.89 8.34
N VAL A 432 5.83 -15.93 7.09
CA VAL A 432 5.29 -15.14 5.97
C VAL A 432 5.14 -16.07 4.77
N PRO A 433 3.93 -16.61 4.53
CA PRO A 433 3.70 -17.69 3.57
C PRO A 433 4.15 -17.39 2.13
N ASP A 434 4.12 -16.14 1.70
CA ASP A 434 4.46 -15.74 0.33
C ASP A 434 5.94 -15.38 0.12
N ILE A 435 6.81 -15.67 1.11
CA ILE A 435 8.25 -15.45 0.97
C ILE A 435 8.89 -16.47 0.02
N ASN A 436 9.75 -16.00 -0.87
CA ASN A 436 10.64 -16.83 -1.67
C ASN A 436 11.92 -17.13 -0.87
N ALA A 437 11.82 -18.04 0.10
CA ALA A 437 12.94 -18.49 0.90
C ALA A 437 13.53 -19.79 0.30
N ASN A 438 14.80 -19.74 -0.06
CA ASN A 438 15.55 -20.85 -0.65
C ASN A 438 16.69 -21.27 0.27
N TYR A 439 17.25 -22.45 0.01
CA TYR A 439 18.38 -22.97 0.77
C TYR A 439 19.32 -23.79 -0.12
N ILE A 440 20.59 -23.80 0.27
CA ILE A 440 21.63 -24.65 -0.30
C ILE A 440 22.35 -25.32 0.85
N GLU A 441 22.28 -26.64 0.91
CA GLU A 441 22.97 -27.46 1.90
C GLU A 441 24.39 -27.74 1.37
N MET A 442 25.33 -26.85 1.67
CA MET A 442 26.69 -26.97 1.23
C MET A 442 27.69 -26.39 2.23
N ARG A 443 28.84 -26.99 2.29
CA ARG A 443 30.00 -26.44 3.01
C ARG A 443 30.70 -25.40 2.12
N VAL A 444 30.95 -24.22 2.69
CA VAL A 444 31.78 -23.20 2.00
C VAL A 444 33.21 -23.65 2.00
N PRO A 445 33.88 -23.79 0.83
CA PRO A 445 35.29 -24.13 0.77
C PRO A 445 36.15 -23.04 1.42
N MET A 446 37.16 -23.45 2.20
CA MET A 446 37.89 -22.56 3.10
C MET A 446 39.41 -22.68 2.94
N PRO A 447 40.16 -21.57 3.07
CA PRO A 447 41.63 -21.60 3.15
C PRO A 447 42.14 -22.55 4.27
N GLY A 448 43.24 -23.28 4.01
CA GLY A 448 43.86 -24.19 4.96
C GLY A 448 43.15 -25.54 5.14
N HIS A 449 41.97 -25.73 4.54
CA HIS A 449 41.25 -27.01 4.55
C HIS A 449 41.58 -27.80 3.27
N ALA A 450 42.55 -28.70 3.37
CA ALA A 450 43.01 -29.47 2.22
C ALA A 450 41.90 -30.27 1.55
N VAL A 451 41.78 -30.16 0.24
CA VAL A 451 40.81 -30.85 -0.58
C VAL A 451 41.39 -32.17 -1.07
N ALA A 452 40.86 -33.29 -0.62
CA ALA A 452 41.24 -34.62 -1.11
C ALA A 452 40.82 -34.78 -2.59
N GLU A 453 41.58 -35.58 -3.35
CA GLU A 453 41.29 -35.78 -4.79
C GLU A 453 39.87 -36.35 -5.02
N VAL A 454 39.38 -37.15 -4.09
CA VAL A 454 38.03 -37.73 -4.16
C VAL A 454 36.90 -36.70 -3.91
N GLU A 455 37.19 -35.56 -3.25
CA GLU A 455 36.24 -34.50 -2.91
C GLU A 455 36.32 -33.31 -3.90
N ARG A 456 37.31 -33.36 -4.80
CA ARG A 456 37.66 -32.25 -5.68
C ARG A 456 36.45 -31.77 -6.53
N ASP A 457 35.76 -32.72 -7.15
CA ASP A 457 34.63 -32.36 -8.03
C ASP A 457 33.49 -31.76 -7.23
N GLU A 458 33.17 -32.26 -6.03
CA GLU A 458 32.16 -31.72 -5.12
C GLU A 458 32.52 -30.30 -4.66
N VAL A 459 33.79 -30.06 -4.34
CA VAL A 459 34.27 -28.72 -3.97
C VAL A 459 34.17 -27.75 -5.15
N LEU A 460 34.50 -28.19 -6.37
CA LEU A 460 34.38 -27.36 -7.57
C LEU A 460 32.91 -27.02 -7.89
N GLU A 461 31.99 -27.96 -7.69
CA GLU A 461 30.55 -27.72 -7.81
C GLU A 461 30.05 -26.74 -6.74
N SER A 462 30.56 -26.85 -5.51
CA SER A 462 30.24 -25.94 -4.42
C SER A 462 30.70 -24.50 -4.69
N ILE A 463 31.90 -24.34 -5.30
CA ILE A 463 32.38 -23.01 -5.73
C ILE A 463 31.44 -22.42 -6.79
N ASP A 464 31.08 -23.21 -7.82
CA ASP A 464 30.19 -22.75 -8.88
C ASP A 464 28.79 -22.34 -8.33
N ALA A 465 28.25 -23.14 -7.42
CA ALA A 465 26.97 -22.86 -6.78
C ALA A 465 27.03 -21.58 -5.95
N LEU A 466 28.07 -21.41 -5.15
CA LEU A 466 28.26 -20.19 -4.34
C LEU A 466 28.45 -18.96 -5.22
N GLU A 467 29.30 -19.04 -6.22
CA GLU A 467 29.54 -17.92 -7.14
C GLU A 467 28.29 -17.52 -7.90
N LYS A 468 27.49 -18.48 -8.35
CA LYS A 468 26.22 -18.26 -9.03
C LYS A 468 25.22 -17.51 -8.14
N GLU A 469 25.08 -17.93 -6.89
CA GLU A 469 24.16 -17.27 -5.96
C GLU A 469 24.65 -15.85 -5.62
N ILE A 470 25.94 -15.64 -5.38
CA ILE A 470 26.53 -14.32 -5.11
C ILE A 470 26.32 -13.38 -6.31
N ARG A 471 26.59 -13.82 -7.53
CA ARG A 471 26.40 -12.98 -8.74
C ARG A 471 24.96 -12.54 -8.96
N ASN A 472 23.98 -13.32 -8.48
CA ASN A 472 22.55 -13.03 -8.63
C ASN A 472 21.98 -12.28 -7.43
N ALA A 473 22.77 -12.02 -6.39
CA ALA A 473 22.36 -11.32 -5.19
C ALA A 473 22.53 -9.81 -5.30
N ASP A 474 21.65 -9.05 -4.63
CA ASP A 474 21.83 -7.62 -4.41
C ASP A 474 22.72 -7.37 -3.18
N ALA A 475 22.69 -8.27 -2.20
CA ALA A 475 23.58 -8.22 -1.04
C ALA A 475 23.83 -9.61 -0.46
N VAL A 476 25.02 -9.79 0.10
CA VAL A 476 25.47 -11.01 0.79
C VAL A 476 25.82 -10.68 2.24
N PHE A 477 25.36 -11.50 3.18
CA PHE A 477 25.69 -11.40 4.59
C PHE A 477 26.57 -12.59 5.00
N LEU A 478 27.74 -12.30 5.56
CA LEU A 478 28.70 -13.28 6.08
C LEU A 478 28.45 -13.46 7.57
N LEU A 479 27.90 -14.61 7.94
CA LEU A 479 27.33 -14.88 9.27
C LEU A 479 27.89 -16.16 9.89
N THR A 480 28.92 -16.71 9.29
CA THR A 480 29.64 -17.88 9.77
C THR A 480 30.56 -17.52 10.97
N ASP A 481 30.99 -18.50 11.72
CA ASP A 481 31.71 -18.33 12.99
C ASP A 481 33.22 -18.31 12.86
N THR A 482 33.78 -18.72 11.70
CA THR A 482 35.23 -18.73 11.48
C THR A 482 35.69 -17.72 10.46
N ARG A 483 36.96 -17.27 10.54
CA ARG A 483 37.53 -16.32 9.58
C ARG A 483 37.68 -16.94 8.19
N GLU A 484 38.18 -18.14 8.11
CA GLU A 484 38.45 -18.84 6.84
C GLU A 484 37.15 -19.06 6.03
N SER A 485 36.02 -19.32 6.67
CA SER A 485 34.73 -19.49 5.98
C SER A 485 34.20 -18.21 5.33
N ARG A 486 34.66 -17.04 5.77
CA ARG A 486 34.31 -15.73 5.20
C ARG A 486 35.14 -15.32 4.01
N TRP A 487 36.30 -15.99 3.80
CA TRP A 487 37.29 -15.57 2.82
C TRP A 487 36.79 -15.70 1.38
N LEU A 488 36.38 -16.90 0.96
CA LEU A 488 35.92 -17.14 -0.41
C LEU A 488 34.68 -16.24 -0.78
N PRO A 489 33.63 -16.15 0.04
CA PRO A 489 32.52 -15.23 -0.25
C PRO A 489 32.96 -13.77 -0.34
N THR A 490 33.93 -13.31 0.46
CA THR A 490 34.48 -11.94 0.37
C THR A 490 35.15 -11.70 -0.98
N VAL A 491 35.98 -12.64 -1.43
CA VAL A 491 36.68 -12.56 -2.75
C VAL A 491 35.65 -12.51 -3.88
N LEU A 492 34.66 -13.41 -3.87
CA LEU A 492 33.62 -13.48 -4.89
C LEU A 492 32.77 -12.21 -4.93
N CYS A 493 32.38 -11.69 -3.77
CA CYS A 493 31.66 -10.41 -3.70
C CYS A 493 32.49 -9.25 -4.28
N ALA A 494 33.80 -9.20 -3.97
CA ALA A 494 34.70 -8.18 -4.49
C ALA A 494 34.89 -8.30 -6.01
N VAL A 495 35.03 -9.51 -6.54
CA VAL A 495 35.20 -9.75 -7.98
C VAL A 495 33.97 -9.35 -8.77
N HIS A 496 32.75 -9.61 -8.24
CA HIS A 496 31.50 -9.35 -8.91
C HIS A 496 30.86 -8.01 -8.51
N ASN A 497 31.51 -7.19 -7.69
CA ASN A 497 31.01 -5.90 -7.18
C ASN A 497 29.66 -6.02 -6.44
N ILE A 498 29.47 -7.11 -5.68
CA ILE A 498 28.29 -7.34 -4.89
C ILE A 498 28.46 -6.76 -3.49
N GLN A 499 27.44 -6.10 -2.97
CA GLN A 499 27.44 -5.57 -1.61
C GLN A 499 27.60 -6.70 -0.60
N CYS A 500 28.55 -6.55 0.32
CA CYS A 500 28.87 -7.57 1.30
C CYS A 500 28.83 -6.98 2.72
N TYR A 501 28.16 -7.66 3.62
CA TYR A 501 28.00 -7.28 5.02
C TYR A 501 28.52 -8.41 5.90
N ASN A 502 29.31 -8.07 6.89
CA ASN A 502 29.91 -9.05 7.79
C ASN A 502 29.47 -8.82 9.23
N CYS A 503 29.09 -9.91 9.92
CA CYS A 503 28.89 -9.90 11.37
C CYS A 503 29.85 -10.86 12.05
N ALA A 504 30.48 -10.41 13.13
CA ALA A 504 31.30 -11.24 13.98
C ALA A 504 30.91 -11.05 15.45
N LEU A 505 31.08 -12.11 16.25
CA LEU A 505 30.74 -12.12 17.67
C LEU A 505 31.97 -12.61 18.47
N GLY A 506 32.33 -11.84 19.51
CA GLY A 506 33.15 -12.31 20.61
C GLY A 506 32.29 -12.80 21.77
N PHE A 507 32.88 -12.97 22.94
CA PHE A 507 32.09 -13.37 24.14
C PHE A 507 31.06 -12.30 24.53
N ASP A 508 31.48 -11.04 24.65
CA ASP A 508 30.65 -9.89 25.03
C ASP A 508 30.79 -8.70 24.06
N THR A 509 31.45 -8.92 22.92
CA THR A 509 31.68 -7.93 21.87
C THR A 509 31.07 -8.36 20.55
N TYR A 510 30.81 -7.38 19.66
CA TYR A 510 30.30 -7.63 18.34
C TYR A 510 30.86 -6.66 17.29
N LEU A 511 30.86 -7.11 16.05
CA LEU A 511 31.15 -6.31 14.87
C LEU A 511 30.01 -6.44 13.87
N ALA A 512 29.52 -5.31 13.38
CA ALA A 512 28.71 -5.23 12.17
C ALA A 512 29.43 -4.32 11.16
N MET A 513 29.63 -4.78 9.94
CA MET A 513 30.49 -4.11 8.97
C MET A 513 29.93 -4.24 7.56
N ARG A 514 30.07 -3.20 6.76
CA ARG A 514 29.88 -3.24 5.30
C ARG A 514 31.24 -3.21 4.59
N HIS A 515 31.43 -4.07 3.60
CA HIS A 515 32.63 -4.05 2.78
C HIS A 515 32.51 -2.96 1.70
N GLY A 516 33.65 -2.37 1.30
CA GLY A 516 33.72 -1.53 0.12
C GLY A 516 33.73 -2.36 -1.16
N VAL A 517 33.13 -1.87 -2.22
CA VAL A 517 33.17 -2.50 -3.53
C VAL A 517 34.30 -1.93 -4.38
N PRO A 518 34.95 -2.73 -5.25
CA PRO A 518 36.09 -2.27 -6.04
C PRO A 518 35.78 -1.12 -7.01
N THR A 519 34.54 -0.96 -7.41
CA THR A 519 34.08 0.16 -8.28
C THR A 519 34.01 1.50 -7.57
N ASP A 520 34.05 1.52 -6.23
CA ASP A 520 34.10 2.78 -5.49
C ASP A 520 35.40 3.52 -5.83
N ALA A 521 35.32 4.86 -5.89
CA ALA A 521 36.51 5.68 -6.05
C ALA A 521 37.53 5.35 -4.94
N LEU A 522 38.81 5.23 -5.29
CA LEU A 522 39.86 4.83 -4.34
C LEU A 522 39.86 5.66 -3.05
N SER A 523 39.55 6.95 -3.16
CA SER A 523 39.45 7.89 -2.01
C SER A 523 38.33 7.54 -1.05
N ASN A 524 37.26 6.88 -1.51
CA ASN A 524 36.06 6.59 -0.75
C ASN A 524 35.83 5.09 -0.51
N ARG A 525 36.68 4.23 -1.10
CA ARG A 525 36.57 2.77 -0.93
C ARG A 525 36.85 2.40 0.51
N LYS A 526 36.00 1.57 1.08
CA LYS A 526 36.16 1.01 2.43
C LYS A 526 36.86 -0.34 2.37
N GLY A 527 37.52 -0.70 3.45
CA GLY A 527 38.16 -2.02 3.58
C GLY A 527 37.12 -3.15 3.70
N CYS A 528 37.55 -4.38 3.46
CA CYS A 528 36.79 -5.58 3.80
C CYS A 528 37.16 -6.08 5.22
N TYR A 529 36.50 -7.15 5.67
CA TYR A 529 36.79 -7.77 6.97
C TYR A 529 38.27 -8.09 7.15
N PHE A 530 38.92 -8.61 6.10
CA PHE A 530 40.38 -8.99 6.12
C PHE A 530 41.33 -7.79 6.03
N CYS A 531 40.85 -6.59 5.77
CA CYS A 531 41.68 -5.39 5.80
C CYS A 531 42.09 -4.97 7.23
N ASN A 532 41.42 -5.48 8.25
CA ASN A 532 41.74 -5.20 9.65
C ASN A 532 42.82 -6.15 10.21
N ASP A 533 43.29 -7.09 9.40
CA ASP A 533 44.19 -8.14 9.82
C ASP A 533 45.23 -8.42 8.72
N VAL A 534 46.48 -8.56 9.13
CA VAL A 534 47.63 -8.82 8.23
C VAL A 534 47.94 -10.32 8.07
N VAL A 535 47.21 -11.19 8.78
CA VAL A 535 47.47 -12.65 8.76
C VAL A 535 46.54 -13.34 7.76
N ALA A 536 47.09 -14.19 6.92
CA ALA A 536 46.29 -15.03 6.02
C ALA A 536 45.41 -16.00 6.83
N PRO A 537 44.13 -16.21 6.42
CA PRO A 537 43.27 -17.19 7.09
C PRO A 537 43.81 -18.61 6.81
N ILE A 538 43.88 -19.40 7.88
CA ILE A 538 44.27 -20.81 7.87
C ILE A 538 43.19 -21.62 8.63
N ASP A 539 43.33 -22.96 8.66
CA ASP A 539 42.41 -23.81 9.41
C ASP A 539 42.48 -23.53 10.93
N SER A 540 41.53 -22.73 11.42
CA SER A 540 41.39 -22.42 12.85
C SER A 540 40.68 -23.53 13.64
N THR A 541 40.18 -24.57 12.97
CA THR A 541 39.47 -25.69 13.61
C THR A 541 40.42 -26.83 14.04
N ARG A 542 41.63 -26.81 13.58
CA ARG A 542 42.65 -27.80 13.91
C ARG A 542 43.02 -27.67 15.38
N ASP A 543 43.01 -28.78 16.08
CA ASP A 543 43.38 -28.90 17.51
C ASP A 543 42.47 -28.18 18.52
N ARG A 544 41.25 -27.80 18.13
CA ARG A 544 40.29 -27.24 19.06
C ARG A 544 39.85 -28.23 20.12
N SER A 545 39.88 -27.80 21.37
CA SER A 545 39.26 -28.51 22.49
C SER A 545 37.72 -28.49 22.40
N LEU A 546 37.05 -29.40 23.13
CA LEU A 546 35.56 -29.50 23.09
C LEU A 546 34.85 -28.18 23.45
N ASP A 547 35.40 -27.39 24.37
CA ASP A 547 34.90 -26.08 24.79
C ASP A 547 35.09 -25.01 23.72
N GLN A 548 36.07 -25.15 22.81
CA GLN A 548 36.32 -24.28 21.69
C GLN A 548 35.56 -24.63 20.42
N GLN A 549 34.88 -25.77 20.38
CA GLN A 549 34.07 -26.20 19.22
C GLN A 549 32.75 -25.39 19.08
N CYS A 550 32.36 -24.64 20.08
CA CYS A 550 31.17 -23.80 20.02
C CYS A 550 31.54 -22.35 20.32
N THR A 551 31.12 -21.43 19.48
CA THR A 551 31.21 -20.00 19.80
C THR A 551 30.37 -19.69 21.03
N VAL A 552 31.00 -19.36 22.15
CA VAL A 552 30.35 -18.96 23.40
C VAL A 552 30.17 -17.46 23.37
N THR A 553 28.94 -17.00 23.23
CA THR A 553 28.59 -15.56 23.21
C THR A 553 27.44 -15.28 24.13
N ARG A 554 27.35 -14.03 24.62
CA ARG A 554 26.15 -13.57 25.34
C ARG A 554 24.93 -13.62 24.41
N PRO A 555 23.77 -14.16 24.84
CA PRO A 555 22.62 -14.42 23.95
C PRO A 555 22.10 -13.23 23.17
N GLY A 556 22.24 -12.02 23.71
CA GLY A 556 21.75 -10.78 23.08
C GLY A 556 22.61 -10.23 21.95
N LEU A 557 23.87 -10.66 21.85
CA LEU A 557 24.83 -10.06 20.89
C LEU A 557 24.41 -10.31 19.44
N ALA A 558 23.99 -11.53 19.10
CA ALA A 558 23.60 -11.86 17.74
C ALA A 558 22.41 -11.05 17.23
N GLN A 559 21.46 -10.73 18.11
CA GLN A 559 20.30 -9.89 17.75
C GLN A 559 20.75 -8.47 17.47
N ILE A 560 21.65 -7.90 18.30
CA ILE A 560 22.16 -6.53 18.12
C ILE A 560 22.99 -6.45 16.83
N ALA A 561 23.97 -7.33 16.65
CA ALA A 561 24.86 -7.33 15.47
C ALA A 561 24.08 -7.58 14.17
N GLY A 562 23.17 -8.55 14.18
CA GLY A 562 22.33 -8.87 13.02
C GLY A 562 21.39 -7.73 12.62
N ALA A 563 20.77 -7.08 13.62
CA ALA A 563 19.93 -5.91 13.35
C ALA A 563 20.75 -4.76 12.75
N LEU A 564 21.91 -4.42 13.35
CA LEU A 564 22.78 -3.35 12.85
C LEU A 564 23.29 -3.61 11.43
N ALA A 565 23.60 -4.85 11.08
CA ALA A 565 24.05 -5.18 9.72
C ALA A 565 22.93 -4.97 8.69
N VAL A 566 21.70 -5.32 9.03
CA VAL A 566 20.54 -5.07 8.17
C VAL A 566 20.27 -3.57 8.03
N GLU A 567 20.34 -2.81 9.12
CA GLU A 567 20.18 -1.35 9.08
C GLU A 567 21.28 -0.68 8.23
N LEU A 568 22.52 -1.15 8.33
CA LEU A 568 23.62 -0.68 7.46
C LEU A 568 23.30 -0.94 5.98
N TRP A 569 22.78 -2.14 5.66
CA TRP A 569 22.38 -2.48 4.30
C TRP A 569 21.22 -1.61 3.79
N VAL A 570 20.16 -1.46 4.57
CA VAL A 570 19.01 -0.63 4.19
C VAL A 570 19.45 0.80 3.94
N THR A 571 20.20 1.40 4.88
CA THR A 571 20.67 2.79 4.77
C THR A 571 21.60 2.99 3.57
N ALA A 572 22.56 2.06 3.33
CA ALA A 572 23.47 2.14 2.19
C ALA A 572 22.73 2.01 0.85
N SER A 573 21.74 1.11 0.78
CA SER A 573 20.92 0.91 -0.42
C SER A 573 20.05 2.14 -0.74
N GLU A 574 19.50 2.80 0.29
CA GLU A 574 18.73 4.02 0.12
C GLU A 574 19.58 5.20 -0.34
N GLU A 575 20.80 5.34 0.20
CA GLU A 575 21.73 6.39 -0.23
C GLU A 575 22.17 6.22 -1.69
N ALA A 576 22.46 4.97 -2.09
CA ALA A 576 22.80 4.67 -3.48
C ALA A 576 21.68 5.08 -4.44
N ARG A 577 20.44 4.73 -4.14
CA ARG A 577 19.26 5.11 -4.96
C ARG A 577 19.05 6.61 -5.03
N ARG A 578 19.19 7.34 -3.92
CA ARG A 578 19.08 8.82 -3.93
C ARG A 578 20.15 9.47 -4.81
N LYS A 579 21.35 8.92 -4.85
CA LYS A 579 22.41 9.40 -5.75
C LYS A 579 22.06 9.16 -7.22
N ASP A 580 21.54 7.99 -7.55
CA ASP A 580 21.09 7.66 -8.91
C ASP A 580 19.92 8.55 -9.37
N GLU A 581 18.94 8.79 -8.51
CA GLU A 581 17.81 9.69 -8.81
C GLU A 581 18.27 11.13 -9.04
N LYS A 582 19.18 11.66 -8.21
CA LYS A 582 19.75 13.00 -8.41
C LYS A 582 20.56 13.10 -9.70
N SER A 583 21.26 12.06 -10.09
CA SER A 583 22.00 12.03 -11.38
C SER A 583 21.06 11.99 -12.59
N ASN A 584 19.89 11.38 -12.47
CA ASN A 584 18.89 11.28 -13.53
C ASN A 584 17.90 12.47 -13.55
N ALA A 585 17.80 13.25 -12.48
CA ALA A 585 16.86 14.37 -12.33
C ALA A 585 17.30 15.66 -13.02
N SER A 586 18.38 15.68 -13.80
CA SER A 586 18.80 16.87 -14.57
C SER A 586 17.83 17.25 -15.71
N SER A 587 16.64 16.66 -15.80
CA SER A 587 15.61 16.94 -16.81
C SER A 587 14.16 17.07 -16.31
N SER A 588 13.87 17.19 -15.01
CA SER A 588 12.50 17.42 -14.55
C SER A 588 12.35 18.74 -13.78
N ILE A 589 11.63 19.66 -14.42
CA ILE A 589 11.16 20.94 -13.88
C ILE A 589 9.93 20.65 -12.98
N PHE A 590 10.15 20.26 -11.75
CA PHE A 590 9.15 20.43 -10.68
C PHE A 590 9.89 20.52 -9.35
N GLY A 591 10.05 21.77 -8.88
CA GLY A 591 10.60 22.08 -7.56
C GLY A 591 9.62 21.64 -6.47
N ILE A 592 9.95 20.60 -5.77
CA ILE A 592 9.44 20.35 -4.42
C ILE A 592 10.55 20.82 -3.49
N HIS A 593 10.25 21.86 -2.70
CA HIS A 593 11.15 22.40 -1.68
C HIS A 593 11.49 21.33 -0.65
N ASP A 594 12.72 20.91 -0.64
CA ASP A 594 13.31 19.97 0.29
C ASP A 594 13.87 20.75 1.50
N ASP A 595 12.98 21.30 2.34
CA ASP A 595 13.38 22.06 3.57
C ASP A 595 13.94 21.16 4.69
N LEU A 596 14.19 19.86 4.41
CA LEU A 596 14.78 18.89 5.34
C LEU A 596 16.20 18.43 4.94
N ALA A 597 16.82 19.09 3.95
CA ALA A 597 18.08 18.63 3.36
C ALA A 597 19.36 19.16 4.05
N ASP A 598 19.27 19.97 5.10
CA ASP A 598 20.42 20.63 5.75
C ASP A 598 20.91 19.95 7.04
N HIS A 599 20.50 18.72 7.34
CA HIS A 599 21.33 17.89 8.21
C HIS A 599 22.44 17.31 7.34
N GLU A 600 23.67 17.73 7.56
CA GLU A 600 24.89 17.11 7.04
C GLU A 600 24.69 15.60 7.07
N ALA A 601 24.64 14.96 5.87
CA ALA A 601 24.41 13.54 5.76
C ALA A 601 25.53 12.85 6.53
N SER A 602 25.22 12.35 7.73
CA SER A 602 26.20 11.64 8.54
C SER A 602 26.72 10.48 7.70
N GLU A 603 28.02 10.38 7.55
CA GLU A 603 28.63 9.33 6.74
C GLU A 603 28.16 7.97 7.29
N ILE A 604 27.60 7.11 6.40
CA ILE A 604 27.14 5.78 6.81
C ILE A 604 28.30 5.02 7.43
N PRO A 605 28.14 4.43 8.61
CA PRO A 605 29.19 3.68 9.28
C PRO A 605 29.79 2.61 8.37
N HIS A 606 31.12 2.46 8.38
CA HIS A 606 31.81 1.35 7.75
C HIS A 606 31.81 0.13 8.68
N GLN A 607 32.20 0.33 9.93
CA GLN A 607 32.24 -0.67 11.00
C GLN A 607 31.57 -0.13 12.25
N ILE A 608 30.75 -0.95 12.86
CA ILE A 608 30.14 -0.71 14.16
C ILE A 608 30.66 -1.81 15.09
N ARG A 609 31.46 -1.45 16.10
CA ARG A 609 31.97 -2.36 17.13
C ARG A 609 31.31 -2.02 18.44
N GLY A 610 30.85 -3.03 19.15
CA GLY A 610 30.21 -2.82 20.45
C GLY A 610 30.66 -3.81 21.49
N SER A 611 30.58 -3.38 22.77
CA SER A 611 30.84 -4.21 23.94
C SER A 611 29.66 -4.16 24.89
N LEU A 612 29.05 -5.31 25.19
CA LEU A 612 28.03 -5.43 26.23
C LEU A 612 28.60 -5.41 27.63
N ARG A 613 29.88 -5.67 27.78
CA ARG A 613 30.53 -5.52 29.09
C ARG A 613 30.58 -4.06 29.55
N GLN A 614 30.85 -3.17 28.58
CA GLN A 614 30.97 -1.73 28.82
C GLN A 614 29.71 -0.95 28.43
N PHE A 615 28.75 -1.60 27.74
CA PHE A 615 27.58 -0.96 27.12
C PHE A 615 27.95 0.20 26.18
N THR A 616 29.05 0.00 25.44
CA THR A 616 29.55 0.99 24.47
C THR A 616 29.39 0.53 23.04
N GLN A 617 29.33 1.49 22.13
CA GLN A 617 29.35 1.27 20.69
C GLN A 617 30.24 2.34 20.06
N THR A 618 31.14 1.91 19.19
CA THR A 618 32.08 2.79 18.49
C THR A 618 31.97 2.57 16.98
N ILE A 619 32.08 3.65 16.23
CA ILE A 619 32.03 3.66 14.77
C ILE A 619 33.44 3.89 14.24
N PHE A 620 33.85 3.06 13.28
CA PHE A 620 35.13 3.16 12.62
C PHE A 620 34.97 3.30 11.11
N GLN A 621 35.89 4.03 10.51
CA GLN A 621 36.10 4.12 9.08
C GLN A 621 37.51 3.63 8.79
N ALA A 622 37.67 2.66 7.89
CA ALA A 622 38.97 2.15 7.52
C ALA A 622 39.10 2.05 5.98
N PRO A 623 40.17 2.56 5.39
CA PRO A 623 40.44 2.34 3.98
C PRO A 623 40.79 0.88 3.70
N PRO A 624 40.77 0.42 2.43
CA PRO A 624 41.25 -0.91 2.08
C PRO A 624 42.75 -1.01 2.31
N PHE A 625 43.17 -2.14 2.85
CA PHE A 625 44.60 -2.47 2.95
C PHE A 625 45.11 -2.90 1.58
N THR A 626 46.24 -2.30 1.13
CA THR A 626 46.77 -2.52 -0.22
C THR A 626 47.15 -3.98 -0.48
N ASN A 627 47.71 -4.65 0.54
CA ASN A 627 48.12 -6.05 0.50
C ASN A 627 47.12 -7.00 1.17
N CYS A 628 45.80 -6.61 1.19
CA CYS A 628 44.79 -7.44 1.78
C CYS A 628 44.71 -8.83 1.13
N VAL A 629 44.69 -9.86 1.96
CA VAL A 629 44.64 -11.28 1.54
C VAL A 629 43.30 -11.67 0.85
N ALA A 630 42.31 -10.80 0.82
CA ALA A 630 41.03 -11.08 0.21
C ALA A 630 40.59 -10.04 -0.86
N CYS A 631 40.70 -8.74 -0.60
CA CYS A 631 40.15 -7.73 -1.50
C CYS A 631 41.21 -6.88 -2.23
N SER A 632 42.49 -7.17 -2.07
CA SER A 632 43.55 -6.50 -2.83
C SER A 632 43.44 -6.81 -4.32
N GLU A 633 43.84 -5.85 -5.17
CA GLU A 633 43.81 -6.07 -6.63
C GLU A 633 44.69 -7.25 -7.07
N ASN A 634 45.76 -7.52 -6.36
CA ASN A 634 46.63 -8.68 -6.63
C ASN A 634 45.88 -10.00 -6.46
N VAL A 635 45.19 -10.20 -5.33
CA VAL A 635 44.37 -11.40 -5.07
C VAL A 635 43.21 -11.52 -6.05
N LEU A 636 42.52 -10.41 -6.34
CA LEU A 636 41.41 -10.43 -7.30
C LEU A 636 41.86 -10.72 -8.72
N ARG A 637 43.08 -10.27 -9.11
CA ARG A 637 43.68 -10.58 -10.40
C ARG A 637 44.06 -12.06 -10.49
N GLU A 638 44.69 -12.62 -9.46
CA GLU A 638 45.02 -14.06 -9.40
C GLU A 638 43.76 -14.93 -9.58
N TYR A 639 42.67 -14.56 -8.93
CA TYR A 639 41.42 -15.27 -9.11
C TYR A 639 40.84 -15.12 -10.53
N ARG A 640 40.88 -13.91 -11.13
CA ARG A 640 40.38 -13.70 -12.51
C ARG A 640 41.21 -14.45 -13.56
N GLU A 641 42.53 -14.58 -13.37
CA GLU A 641 43.45 -15.24 -14.32
C GLU A 641 43.45 -16.75 -14.14
N ASN A 642 43.51 -17.26 -12.92
CA ASN A 642 43.73 -18.66 -12.58
C ASN A 642 42.48 -19.37 -12.02
N GLY A 643 41.39 -18.64 -11.68
CA GLY A 643 40.11 -19.18 -11.27
C GLY A 643 40.17 -20.24 -10.18
N LYS A 644 39.51 -21.37 -10.43
CA LYS A 644 39.48 -22.50 -9.50
C LYS A 644 40.81 -23.11 -9.16
N ALA A 645 41.81 -23.04 -10.06
CA ALA A 645 43.14 -23.54 -9.77
C ALA A 645 43.84 -22.75 -8.66
N PHE A 646 43.66 -21.41 -8.67
CA PHE A 646 44.13 -20.56 -7.58
C PHE A 646 43.41 -20.91 -6.27
N LEU A 647 42.07 -21.03 -6.29
CA LEU A 647 41.30 -21.37 -5.09
C LEU A 647 41.76 -22.71 -4.47
N LEU A 648 41.92 -23.75 -5.28
CA LEU A 648 42.41 -25.04 -4.80
C LEU A 648 43.79 -24.93 -4.18
N SER A 649 44.71 -24.11 -4.74
CA SER A 649 46.03 -23.89 -4.14
C SER A 649 45.93 -23.20 -2.77
N VAL A 650 45.02 -22.27 -2.62
CA VAL A 650 44.75 -21.59 -1.34
C VAL A 650 44.15 -22.56 -0.31
N PHE A 651 43.17 -23.38 -0.69
CA PHE A 651 42.59 -24.35 0.23
C PHE A 651 43.58 -25.40 0.72
N ASN A 652 44.51 -25.79 -0.14
CA ASN A 652 45.56 -26.79 0.19
C ASN A 652 46.81 -26.19 0.85
N SER A 653 46.85 -24.88 1.13
CA SER A 653 47.95 -24.21 1.82
C SER A 653 47.74 -24.21 3.34
N ASP A 654 48.47 -25.10 4.03
CA ASP A 654 48.35 -25.26 5.49
C ASP A 654 48.82 -24.02 6.28
N LYS A 655 49.71 -23.22 5.71
CA LYS A 655 50.35 -22.08 6.35
C LYS A 655 49.88 -20.73 5.81
N GLY A 656 48.95 -20.70 4.86
CA GLY A 656 48.47 -19.47 4.22
C GLY A 656 49.48 -18.80 3.27
N ASP A 657 50.64 -19.46 3.00
CA ASP A 657 51.76 -18.96 2.20
C ASP A 657 51.35 -18.57 0.77
N VAL A 658 50.39 -19.26 0.17
CA VAL A 658 49.81 -18.92 -1.15
C VAL A 658 49.15 -17.55 -1.14
N LEU A 659 48.34 -17.24 -0.12
CA LEU A 659 47.68 -15.94 0.03
C LEU A 659 48.68 -14.83 0.38
N GLU A 660 49.65 -15.12 1.23
CA GLU A 660 50.74 -14.17 1.57
C GLU A 660 51.55 -13.78 0.34
N LEU A 661 51.85 -14.76 -0.53
CA LEU A 661 52.55 -14.50 -1.78
C LEU A 661 51.67 -13.73 -2.77
N ALA A 662 50.43 -14.17 -2.99
CA ALA A 662 49.49 -13.55 -3.92
C ALA A 662 49.17 -12.11 -3.55
N SER A 663 49.00 -11.79 -2.28
CA SER A 663 48.72 -10.44 -1.79
C SER A 663 49.96 -9.54 -1.75
N GLY A 664 51.17 -10.12 -1.73
CA GLY A 664 52.43 -9.41 -1.52
C GLY A 664 52.73 -9.04 -0.07
N ILE A 665 51.96 -9.59 0.89
CA ILE A 665 52.15 -9.29 2.33
C ILE A 665 53.45 -9.92 2.84
N ARG A 666 53.89 -11.04 2.25
CA ARG A 666 55.16 -11.72 2.58
C ARG A 666 56.37 -10.80 2.46
N ASP A 667 56.45 -10.03 1.36
CA ASP A 667 57.57 -9.10 1.14
C ASP A 667 57.52 -7.93 2.13
N LEU A 668 56.35 -7.46 2.50
CA LEU A 668 56.16 -6.43 3.51
C LEU A 668 56.64 -6.91 4.90
N LEU A 669 56.28 -8.13 5.30
CA LEU A 669 56.68 -8.73 6.56
C LEU A 669 58.19 -9.00 6.64
N LYS A 670 58.84 -9.39 5.50
CA LYS A 670 60.29 -9.54 5.42
C LYS A 670 61.01 -8.20 5.60
N GLY A 671 60.52 -7.14 4.92
CA GLY A 671 61.13 -5.82 5.05
C GLY A 671 61.04 -5.27 6.50
N LEU A 672 59.96 -5.54 7.21
CA LEU A 672 59.81 -5.15 8.62
C LEU A 672 60.79 -5.91 9.54
N ARG A 673 61.09 -7.21 9.26
CA ARG A 673 62.04 -8.00 10.05
C ARG A 673 63.50 -7.60 9.80
N GLU A 674 63.85 -7.21 8.57
CA GLU A 674 65.19 -6.71 8.22
C GLU A 674 65.50 -5.35 8.87
N ASP A 675 64.47 -4.50 9.08
CA ASP A 675 64.62 -3.19 9.74
C ASP A 675 64.81 -3.31 11.26
N ASP A 676 64.29 -4.38 11.90
CA ASP A 676 64.45 -4.63 13.34
C ASP A 676 65.77 -5.32 13.76
N GLY A 677 66.61 -5.74 12.81
CA GLY A 677 67.97 -6.23 13.06
C GLY A 677 68.04 -7.59 13.76
N GLU A 678 67.05 -8.44 13.66
CA GLU A 678 67.02 -9.78 14.22
C GLU A 678 67.55 -10.81 13.18
N ASP A 679 68.67 -11.43 13.51
CA ASP A 679 69.32 -12.52 12.72
C ASP A 679 68.44 -13.78 12.70
N ASP A 680 68.31 -14.38 11.54
CA ASP A 680 67.35 -15.43 11.10
C ASP A 680 67.62 -16.84 11.71
N ASP A 681 68.20 -17.00 12.90
CA ASP A 681 68.44 -18.31 13.51
C ASP A 681 67.64 -18.43 14.84
N ASP A 682 66.63 -19.30 14.84
CA ASP A 682 65.86 -19.81 16.00
C ASP A 682 64.57 -19.12 16.39
N ILE A 683 63.58 -18.96 15.46
CA ILE A 683 62.17 -18.81 15.89
C ILE A 683 61.30 -19.75 15.07
N ASP A 684 61.38 -21.04 15.38
CA ASP A 684 60.35 -22.01 15.09
C ASP A 684 59.26 -21.87 16.18
N GLY A 685 58.18 -21.32 15.82
CA GLY A 685 56.87 -21.80 16.33
C GLY A 685 56.07 -20.99 17.32
N ASP A 686 56.55 -19.99 18.10
CA ASP A 686 55.79 -19.56 19.27
C ASP A 686 55.39 -18.06 19.40
N ILE A 687 55.69 -17.22 18.43
CA ILE A 687 55.34 -15.78 18.55
C ILE A 687 53.91 -15.46 18.09
N PHE A 688 53.26 -16.29 17.30
CA PHE A 688 51.91 -16.02 16.82
C PHE A 688 50.81 -16.85 17.48
N GLY A 689 51.15 -17.72 18.43
CA GLY A 689 50.20 -18.56 19.15
C GLY A 689 49.40 -17.82 20.27
N ALA A 690 49.87 -16.63 20.67
CA ALA A 690 49.31 -15.92 21.81
C ALA A 690 48.32 -14.78 21.49
N CYS A 691 48.13 -14.43 20.21
CA CYS A 691 47.14 -13.42 19.81
C CYS A 691 45.79 -13.97 19.39
N SER A 692 45.51 -15.25 19.56
CA SER A 692 44.32 -15.86 18.99
C SER A 692 43.09 -15.91 19.89
N GLU A 693 43.11 -15.62 21.18
CA GLU A 693 41.91 -15.95 21.94
C GLU A 693 41.41 -14.99 23.04
N GLU A 694 42.12 -13.95 23.40
CA GLU A 694 41.64 -13.12 24.54
C GLU A 694 41.71 -11.61 24.41
N GLU A 695 42.11 -11.05 23.28
CA GLU A 695 41.98 -9.59 23.13
C GLU A 695 40.77 -9.22 22.32
N ASP A 696 39.74 -8.99 23.02
CA ASP A 696 38.67 -7.98 22.93
C ASP A 696 38.54 -7.27 21.58
N PHE A 697 37.64 -7.79 20.78
CA PHE A 697 36.96 -6.99 19.76
C PHE A 697 35.72 -6.34 20.32
#